data_dcc876fcda3ce24fd2dd454bca20e0b9
#
_entry.id   dcc876fcda3ce24fd2dd454bca20e0b9
#
_cell.length_a   1.000
_cell.length_b   1.000
_cell.length_c   1.000
_cell.angle_alpha   90.00
_cell.angle_beta   90.00
_cell.angle_gamma   90.00
#
_symmetry.space_group_name_H-M   'P 1'
#
loop_
_entity.id
_entity.type
_entity.pdbx_description
1 polymer ?
#
loop_
_entity_poly.entity_id
_entity_poly.type
_entity_poly.pdbx_seq_one_letter_code
_entity_poly.pdbx_strand_id
1 'polypeptide(L)'
;MASRYDGYDGYGYDSGRGDRYGNRRHEDAADDRYEEYEDTGYGNGEYDDGAPYDDRRGDEYPEDDRYDSYDRYDDENDADGWYEEEYIDDRYDEPERGRAARRSASPGNRSGHSGGSRRSGSKKGNQSRSKGSAGKKRRKKKGVSPVLILVLLILILGGAFGGKLYLDKYSYSNETADLEAEFGITDDGDVAIVWGNELSEIRARLIDGVYYMSLDNVKEYLNDRFYYGLSDYSDTTGMIIYCLPTEKISVTIGSNVVSADASGDMALDYVPALNVDGTIYLALEFVQQYTNFTMTAFTEPNRLQIDTEWGEETTATVKRKTQVRVSGGIKSEILAELAKGDTVTILEEMDTWSKVKTSDSIIGYVENKRLTDITTGTASAAVVYEEPEYTHITFEGKINMAFHNVWGTQGNWTLTSYLSETQDVNIIAPTWYWVSDDYGNLDKAGELDYVETAHSMGLEVWAVVDNINSSTLDDNHSFLTTLQTRTNLIEQLIAEADTYGFDGINVDFELIPEENGEDYIEFIRELSIACRAAGITLSVDNYPAYSYNYYYDLEEQGVWVDYVIVMGYDEHYAGSSEAGSVSSISYVDEGIQMALEVVDADRVINAIPFYSRIWKTTDGVVTSEAYGMSDIQEYITNHNMTVSWDASTGQYYAETTEDGTLIQIWVEDAESIRQKLDVMQAYGVKGVAEWRLQFETSDVWDVISDYMAQ
;
A
#
# COMPACT_ATOMS: atom_id res chain seq x y z
N MET A 1 -6.09 2.35 8.72
CA MET A 1 -7.17 2.90 7.85
C MET A 1 -7.16 2.09 6.59
N ALA A 2 -8.15 1.23 6.43
CA ALA A 2 -8.25 0.38 5.25
C ALA A 2 -8.67 1.20 4.05
N SER A 3 -7.92 1.01 2.98
CA SER A 3 -8.22 1.22 1.56
C SER A 3 -9.27 2.29 1.21
N ARG A 4 -8.82 3.36 0.61
CA ARG A 4 -9.59 4.12 -0.38
C ARG A 4 -8.93 3.94 -1.74
N TYR A 5 -9.04 2.77 -2.32
CA TYR A 5 -8.90 2.53 -3.75
C TYR A 5 -10.18 1.88 -4.26
N ASP A 6 -11.26 2.66 -4.29
CA ASP A 6 -12.44 2.35 -5.10
C ASP A 6 -12.51 3.38 -6.22
N GLY A 7 -12.08 2.98 -7.40
CA GLY A 7 -12.42 3.68 -8.62
C GLY A 7 -11.45 3.60 -9.78
N TYR A 8 -11.02 2.40 -10.18
CA TYR A 8 -10.66 2.17 -11.57
C TYR A 8 -11.08 0.78 -12.00
N ASP A 9 -12.13 0.72 -12.81
CA ASP A 9 -12.64 -0.48 -13.46
C ASP A 9 -11.62 -1.05 -14.46
N GLY A 10 -11.24 -2.30 -14.21
CA GLY A 10 -11.20 -3.35 -15.20
C GLY A 10 -10.10 -3.35 -16.26
N TYR A 11 -8.99 -4.01 -16.01
CA TYR A 11 -8.36 -4.84 -17.03
C TYR A 11 -8.00 -6.19 -16.39
N GLY A 12 -8.78 -7.22 -16.71
CA GLY A 12 -8.51 -8.58 -16.32
C GLY A 12 -7.29 -9.13 -17.04
N TYR A 13 -6.31 -9.59 -16.30
CA TYR A 13 -5.26 -10.47 -16.82
C TYR A 13 -5.66 -11.92 -16.57
N ASP A 14 -5.90 -12.63 -17.66
CA ASP A 14 -6.12 -14.06 -17.72
C ASP A 14 -4.77 -14.79 -17.55
N SER A 15 -4.54 -15.36 -16.37
CA SER A 15 -3.35 -16.17 -16.07
C SER A 15 -3.60 -17.62 -16.53
N GLY A 16 -3.27 -17.89 -17.78
CA GLY A 16 -3.18 -19.25 -18.30
C GLY A 16 -1.94 -19.96 -17.77
N ARG A 17 -2.07 -20.76 -16.72
CA ARG A 17 -1.08 -21.78 -16.32
C ARG A 17 -1.00 -22.88 -17.37
N GLY A 18 0.20 -23.11 -17.88
CA GLY A 18 0.54 -24.28 -18.69
C GLY A 18 1.77 -24.99 -18.13
N ASP A 19 1.52 -26.08 -17.41
CA ASP A 19 2.49 -27.05 -16.96
C ASP A 19 3.38 -27.59 -18.07
N ARG A 20 4.68 -27.71 -17.84
CA ARG A 20 5.51 -28.83 -18.32
C ARG A 20 6.85 -28.91 -17.59
N TYR A 21 6.91 -29.73 -16.54
CA TYR A 21 8.16 -30.34 -16.09
C TYR A 21 8.41 -31.61 -16.87
N GLY A 22 9.55 -31.65 -17.57
CA GLY A 22 10.11 -32.82 -18.20
C GLY A 22 11.42 -33.21 -17.54
N ASN A 23 11.39 -34.25 -16.74
CA ASN A 23 12.53 -34.99 -16.19
C ASN A 23 13.54 -35.37 -17.26
N ARG A 24 14.83 -35.13 -17.02
CA ARG A 24 15.94 -36.00 -17.48
C ARG A 24 17.02 -36.09 -16.40
N ARG A 25 17.13 -37.30 -15.87
CA ARG A 25 18.31 -37.79 -15.16
C ARG A 25 19.46 -37.98 -16.14
N HIS A 26 20.67 -37.65 -15.74
CA HIS A 26 21.87 -38.41 -16.14
C HIS A 26 22.81 -38.48 -14.93
N GLU A 27 23.19 -39.72 -14.66
CA GLU A 27 24.11 -40.19 -13.64
C GLU A 27 25.56 -40.04 -14.13
N ASP A 28 26.46 -40.00 -13.13
CA ASP A 28 27.84 -40.49 -13.06
C ASP A 28 28.97 -39.78 -13.80
N ALA A 29 29.95 -39.27 -13.06
CA ALA A 29 31.23 -39.92 -12.82
C ALA A 29 32.15 -39.02 -11.95
N ALA A 30 32.63 -39.61 -10.90
CA ALA A 30 33.72 -39.14 -10.03
C ALA A 30 35.05 -39.05 -10.81
N ASP A 31 35.90 -38.09 -10.46
CA ASP A 31 37.32 -38.40 -10.28
C ASP A 31 38.03 -37.38 -9.35
N ASP A 32 38.69 -37.94 -8.37
CA ASP A 32 39.53 -37.32 -7.35
C ASP A 32 40.76 -36.64 -7.96
N ARG A 33 41.20 -35.54 -7.38
CA ARG A 33 42.64 -35.33 -7.04
C ARG A 33 42.83 -34.17 -6.06
N TYR A 34 43.26 -34.54 -4.85
CA TYR A 34 43.97 -33.73 -3.86
C TYR A 34 45.33 -33.27 -4.41
N GLU A 35 45.70 -32.03 -4.12
CA GLU A 35 47.11 -31.68 -3.83
C GLU A 35 47.15 -30.56 -2.80
N GLU A 36 47.63 -30.95 -1.62
CA GLU A 36 48.14 -30.09 -0.55
C GLU A 36 49.39 -29.35 -1.01
N TYR A 37 49.56 -28.08 -0.60
CA TYR A 37 50.88 -27.50 -0.35
C TYR A 37 50.89 -26.66 0.92
N GLU A 38 51.88 -27.05 1.76
CA GLU A 38 52.17 -26.52 3.07
C GLU A 38 52.81 -25.12 3.09
N ASP A 39 52.55 -24.47 4.17
CA ASP A 39 53.18 -23.47 5.01
C ASP A 39 54.71 -23.35 4.96
N THR A 40 55.25 -22.13 4.82
CA THR A 40 56.50 -21.63 5.39
C THR A 40 56.46 -20.08 5.31
N GLY A 41 56.45 -19.21 6.33
CA GLY A 41 57.26 -19.14 7.51
C GLY A 41 58.31 -17.99 7.43
N TYR A 42 58.08 -16.91 8.22
CA TYR A 42 59.04 -15.96 8.77
C TYR A 42 59.84 -14.94 7.92
N GLY A 43 59.81 -13.68 8.37
CA GLY A 43 60.86 -12.72 8.14
C GLY A 43 60.57 -11.27 8.51
N ASN A 44 60.77 -10.90 9.77
CA ASN A 44 60.92 -9.53 10.29
C ASN A 44 62.06 -8.76 9.60
N GLY A 45 61.90 -7.44 9.41
CA GLY A 45 63.00 -6.55 9.05
C GLY A 45 62.63 -5.08 9.20
N GLU A 46 63.24 -4.50 10.23
CA GLU A 46 63.19 -3.13 10.70
C GLU A 46 63.79 -2.06 9.77
N TYR A 47 63.24 -0.85 9.92
CA TYR A 47 63.86 0.51 9.86
C TYR A 47 64.81 0.88 8.73
N ASP A 48 64.58 2.00 8.05
CA ASP A 48 65.50 3.12 8.12
C ASP A 48 64.93 4.46 7.61
N ASP A 49 65.24 5.52 8.33
CA ASP A 49 64.95 6.93 8.11
C ASP A 49 65.73 7.54 6.94
N GLY A 50 65.18 8.59 6.34
CA GLY A 50 66.05 9.56 5.66
C GLY A 50 65.44 10.32 4.49
N ALA A 51 64.99 11.56 4.76
CA ALA A 51 64.69 12.60 3.78
C ALA A 51 65.97 13.01 2.97
N PRO A 52 65.87 13.75 1.85
CA PRO A 52 65.35 15.12 1.89
C PRO A 52 64.58 15.60 0.62
N TYR A 53 63.86 16.70 0.82
CA TYR A 53 63.28 17.63 -0.14
C TYR A 53 64.10 17.85 -1.42
N ASP A 54 63.42 17.88 -2.58
CA ASP A 54 63.80 18.76 -3.68
C ASP A 54 62.54 19.34 -4.36
N ASP A 55 62.46 20.64 -4.27
CA ASP A 55 61.52 21.57 -4.80
C ASP A 55 61.81 21.80 -6.28
N ARG A 56 60.83 21.62 -7.19
CA ARG A 56 60.63 22.38 -8.43
C ARG A 56 59.66 21.77 -9.43
N ARG A 57 58.74 22.62 -9.82
CA ARG A 57 57.91 22.69 -11.03
C ARG A 57 56.56 21.99 -10.87
N GLY A 58 55.50 22.67 -11.01
CA GLY A 58 55.09 23.64 -12.05
C GLY A 58 53.87 23.10 -12.70
N ASP A 59 52.73 23.65 -12.39
CA ASP A 59 51.54 23.85 -13.21
C ASP A 59 51.21 22.78 -14.26
N GLU A 60 50.23 22.01 -13.96
CA GLU A 60 49.16 21.57 -14.88
C GLU A 60 48.10 20.94 -13.99
N TYR A 61 46.98 21.63 -13.82
CA TYR A 61 45.76 21.09 -13.28
C TYR A 61 45.19 20.16 -14.36
N PRO A 62 44.83 18.94 -14.10
CA PRO A 62 43.90 18.20 -14.92
C PRO A 62 42.53 18.77 -14.61
N GLU A 63 41.81 19.22 -15.63
CA GLU A 63 40.38 19.34 -15.64
C GLU A 63 39.81 17.96 -15.31
N ASP A 64 39.17 17.85 -14.16
CA ASP A 64 38.55 16.62 -13.70
C ASP A 64 37.12 16.58 -14.27
N ASP A 65 36.99 16.03 -15.49
CA ASP A 65 35.75 15.61 -16.12
C ASP A 65 35.16 14.44 -15.30
N ARG A 66 34.45 14.74 -14.21
CA ARG A 66 33.66 13.77 -13.46
C ARG A 66 32.31 14.37 -13.08
N TYR A 67 31.52 14.66 -14.06
CA TYR A 67 30.11 15.00 -13.90
C TYR A 67 29.19 14.12 -14.75
N ASP A 68 29.63 12.90 -15.11
CA ASP A 68 28.87 11.93 -15.88
C ASP A 68 28.75 10.60 -15.10
N SER A 69 28.17 10.64 -13.89
CA SER A 69 27.82 9.39 -13.22
C SER A 69 26.41 8.89 -13.55
N TYR A 70 25.64 9.61 -14.36
CA TYR A 70 24.35 9.18 -14.87
C TYR A 70 24.40 8.42 -16.21
N ASP A 71 25.60 8.24 -16.81
CA ASP A 71 25.75 7.55 -18.08
C ASP A 71 26.26 6.10 -17.91
N ARG A 72 25.55 5.24 -17.19
CA ARG A 72 25.79 3.79 -17.22
C ARG A 72 24.51 3.01 -17.43
N TYR A 73 24.03 3.06 -18.67
CA TYR A 73 23.30 1.96 -19.24
C TYR A 73 24.06 1.49 -20.48
N ASP A 74 24.85 0.42 -20.32
CA ASP A 74 25.41 -0.29 -21.44
C ASP A 74 24.31 -1.06 -22.16
N ASP A 75 24.05 -0.66 -23.41
CA ASP A 75 23.29 -1.39 -24.41
C ASP A 75 23.90 -2.79 -24.65
N GLU A 76 23.23 -3.81 -24.20
CA GLU A 76 23.24 -5.11 -24.86
C GLU A 76 21.92 -5.84 -24.59
N ASN A 77 20.94 -5.66 -25.49
CA ASN A 77 20.18 -6.80 -26.03
C ASN A 77 19.22 -6.38 -27.15
N ASP A 78 19.63 -6.73 -28.36
CA ASP A 78 18.76 -6.84 -29.54
C ASP A 78 17.65 -7.86 -29.32
N ALA A 79 16.39 -7.49 -29.57
CA ALA A 79 15.45 -8.31 -30.38
C ALA A 79 14.07 -7.65 -30.55
N ASP A 80 13.84 -7.19 -31.76
CA ASP A 80 12.59 -7.18 -32.55
C ASP A 80 11.23 -7.34 -31.88
N GLY A 81 10.39 -6.33 -32.02
CA GLY A 81 8.94 -6.48 -31.89
C GLY A 81 8.14 -5.24 -32.20
N TRP A 82 7.81 -5.02 -33.48
CA TRP A 82 6.90 -3.99 -33.97
C TRP A 82 5.49 -4.18 -33.44
N TYR A 83 4.87 -3.14 -32.85
CA TYR A 83 3.42 -2.94 -32.85
C TYR A 83 3.10 -1.50 -33.22
N GLU A 84 2.41 -1.36 -34.35
CA GLU A 84 1.70 -0.15 -34.78
C GLU A 84 0.43 0.01 -33.93
N GLU A 85 0.23 1.14 -33.28
CA GLU A 85 -1.08 1.54 -32.76
C GLU A 85 -1.77 2.52 -33.72
N GLU A 86 -2.89 2.06 -34.28
CA GLU A 86 -3.83 2.88 -35.03
C GLU A 86 -4.65 3.77 -34.07
N TYR A 87 -4.57 5.08 -34.29
CA TYR A 87 -5.47 6.07 -33.72
C TYR A 87 -6.87 5.95 -34.33
N ILE A 88 -7.88 5.67 -33.51
CA ILE A 88 -9.29 5.82 -33.86
C ILE A 88 -9.86 7.04 -33.15
N ASP A 89 -10.20 8.05 -33.96
CA ASP A 89 -10.94 9.26 -33.60
C ASP A 89 -12.44 8.96 -33.57
N ASP A 90 -13.06 8.93 -32.40
CA ASP A 90 -14.52 8.82 -32.28
C ASP A 90 -15.08 10.03 -31.52
N ARG A 91 -15.66 10.93 -32.33
CA ARG A 91 -16.48 12.06 -31.89
C ARG A 91 -17.80 11.59 -31.33
N TYR A 92 -18.12 12.00 -30.13
CA TYR A 92 -19.42 11.82 -29.49
C TYR A 92 -20.44 12.83 -29.99
N ASP A 93 -21.55 12.31 -30.49
CA ASP A 93 -22.82 13.02 -30.67
C ASP A 93 -23.67 12.93 -29.40
N GLU A 94 -24.04 14.08 -28.85
CA GLU A 94 -25.06 14.21 -27.80
C GLU A 94 -26.48 13.93 -28.36
N PRO A 95 -27.41 13.38 -27.59
CA PRO A 95 -28.83 13.62 -27.82
C PRO A 95 -29.47 14.46 -26.72
N GLU A 96 -30.23 15.40 -27.25
CA GLU A 96 -30.99 16.47 -26.66
C GLU A 96 -31.95 16.10 -25.54
N ARG A 97 -32.09 17.07 -24.63
CA ARG A 97 -33.11 17.16 -23.58
C ARG A 97 -34.50 17.44 -24.14
N GLY A 98 -35.49 16.61 -23.82
CA GLY A 98 -36.89 16.91 -23.96
C GLY A 98 -37.56 17.23 -22.60
N ARG A 99 -37.94 18.48 -22.42
CA ARG A 99 -38.86 18.99 -21.37
C ARG A 99 -40.31 18.77 -21.75
N ALA A 100 -41.18 18.37 -20.81
CA ALA A 100 -42.56 18.89 -20.60
C ALA A 100 -43.15 18.20 -19.38
N ALA A 101 -43.46 18.85 -18.34
CA ALA A 101 -44.54 19.79 -18.01
C ALA A 101 -45.72 19.09 -17.27
N ARG A 102 -45.76 19.40 -16.00
CA ARG A 102 -46.89 19.68 -15.07
C ARG A 102 -48.31 19.50 -15.53
N ARG A 103 -49.12 18.90 -14.63
CA ARG A 103 -50.37 19.45 -14.00
C ARG A 103 -51.07 18.30 -13.24
N SER A 104 -51.16 18.26 -11.92
CA SER A 104 -52.09 18.93 -10.96
C SER A 104 -53.54 18.53 -11.19
N ALA A 105 -54.11 17.79 -10.23
CA ALA A 105 -55.29 18.22 -9.44
C ALA A 105 -55.93 17.07 -8.65
N SER A 106 -56.00 17.19 -7.36
CA SER A 106 -57.03 16.69 -6.50
C SER A 106 -58.28 17.64 -6.67
N PRO A 107 -59.48 17.41 -6.15
CA PRO A 107 -59.90 16.64 -4.97
C PRO A 107 -61.37 16.12 -5.00
N GLY A 108 -61.78 15.54 -3.90
CA GLY A 108 -63.20 15.55 -3.48
C GLY A 108 -63.77 14.17 -3.16
N ASN A 109 -63.92 13.76 -2.04
CA ASN A 109 -64.78 14.10 -0.88
C ASN A 109 -66.15 13.45 -0.91
N ARG A 110 -66.49 12.88 0.21
CA ARG A 110 -67.79 12.60 0.84
C ARG A 110 -68.42 11.21 0.67
N SER A 111 -68.42 10.53 1.81
CA SER A 111 -69.52 10.42 2.81
C SER A 111 -70.58 9.43 2.40
N GLY A 112 -71.00 8.57 3.15
CA GLY A 112 -71.40 8.55 4.50
C GLY A 112 -72.16 7.27 4.83
N HIS A 113 -72.21 7.01 6.03
CA HIS A 113 -73.31 6.56 6.91
C HIS A 113 -73.97 5.23 6.69
N SER A 114 -73.83 4.51 7.69
CA SER A 114 -74.76 4.07 8.77
C SER A 114 -75.36 2.72 8.50
N GLY A 115 -75.38 1.82 9.39
CA GLY A 115 -75.87 1.73 10.67
C GLY A 115 -76.48 0.37 10.90
N GLY A 116 -76.26 -0.14 12.01
CA GLY A 116 -77.23 -0.66 12.89
C GLY A 116 -77.41 -2.20 12.82
N SER A 117 -77.00 -2.92 13.76
CA SER A 117 -77.56 -3.14 15.05
C SER A 117 -78.39 -4.41 15.15
N ARG A 118 -77.96 -5.29 15.98
CA ARG A 118 -78.71 -6.02 17.01
C ARG A 118 -79.35 -7.39 16.71
N ARG A 119 -78.84 -8.28 17.53
CA ARG A 119 -79.46 -9.12 18.55
C ARG A 119 -80.15 -10.41 18.08
N SER A 120 -79.63 -11.42 18.66
CA SER A 120 -80.10 -12.24 19.80
C SER A 120 -81.00 -13.37 19.50
N GLY A 121 -80.68 -14.50 19.98
CA GLY A 121 -81.32 -15.29 20.99
C GLY A 121 -81.59 -16.70 20.54
N SER A 122 -80.93 -17.69 21.08
CA SER A 122 -81.27 -18.47 22.23
C SER A 122 -82.41 -19.49 22.04
N LYS A 123 -82.04 -20.67 22.45
CA LYS A 123 -82.80 -21.70 23.14
C LYS A 123 -83.41 -22.86 22.32
N LYS A 124 -82.91 -24.06 22.61
CA LYS A 124 -83.44 -25.14 23.49
C LYS A 124 -84.68 -25.85 23.02
N GLY A 125 -84.53 -27.20 23.11
CA GLY A 125 -85.65 -28.12 23.44
C GLY A 125 -85.68 -29.30 22.51
N ASN A 126 -85.24 -30.39 22.81
CA ASN A 126 -85.54 -31.52 23.73
C ASN A 126 -86.77 -32.32 23.34
N GLN A 127 -86.60 -33.61 23.26
CA GLN A 127 -87.48 -34.73 23.47
C GLN A 127 -88.49 -35.04 22.31
N SER A 128 -88.88 -36.21 22.04
CA SER A 128 -88.76 -37.59 22.59
C SER A 128 -89.49 -38.56 21.68
N ARG A 129 -89.03 -39.78 21.72
CA ARG A 129 -89.77 -41.07 21.56
C ARG A 129 -91.02 -41.20 20.65
N SER A 130 -91.00 -42.19 19.73
CA SER A 130 -91.81 -43.37 19.96
C SER A 130 -91.54 -44.49 18.94
N LYS A 131 -91.73 -45.68 19.45
CA LYS A 131 -91.54 -46.98 18.82
C LYS A 131 -92.57 -47.28 17.74
N GLY A 132 -92.19 -48.00 16.72
CA GLY A 132 -93.12 -48.65 15.75
C GLY A 132 -92.38 -49.73 14.97
N SER A 133 -92.89 -50.95 15.23
CA SER A 133 -92.35 -52.26 14.85
C SER A 133 -92.62 -52.62 13.38
N ALA A 134 -91.72 -53.47 12.84
CA ALA A 134 -91.92 -54.58 11.89
C ALA A 134 -92.09 -54.32 10.38
N GLY A 135 -91.21 -54.95 9.65
CA GLY A 135 -91.40 -55.22 8.24
C GLY A 135 -90.10 -55.68 7.55
N LYS A 136 -89.74 -56.97 7.75
CA LYS A 136 -88.70 -57.62 6.98
C LYS A 136 -89.04 -57.62 5.49
N LYS A 137 -88.32 -56.86 4.67
CA LYS A 137 -88.18 -57.17 3.24
C LYS A 137 -86.73 -57.33 2.90
N ARG A 138 -86.32 -58.56 2.57
CA ARG A 138 -85.04 -58.92 1.96
C ARG A 138 -84.83 -58.09 0.70
N ARG A 139 -83.97 -57.12 0.73
CA ARG A 139 -83.40 -56.47 -0.50
C ARG A 139 -82.15 -57.26 -0.88
N LYS A 140 -82.14 -57.80 -2.10
CA LYS A 140 -80.95 -58.35 -2.77
C LYS A 140 -79.87 -57.33 -2.80
N LYS A 141 -78.71 -57.64 -2.25
CA LYS A 141 -77.45 -56.87 -2.41
C LYS A 141 -77.14 -56.88 -3.91
N LYS A 142 -77.36 -55.74 -4.63
CA LYS A 142 -76.71 -55.51 -5.94
C LYS A 142 -75.25 -55.43 -5.66
N GLY A 143 -74.47 -56.39 -6.15
CA GLY A 143 -73.03 -56.32 -6.16
C GLY A 143 -72.57 -55.07 -6.87
N VAL A 144 -71.61 -54.34 -6.27
CA VAL A 144 -71.01 -53.18 -6.89
C VAL A 144 -70.33 -53.69 -8.16
N SER A 145 -70.62 -53.03 -9.27
CA SER A 145 -70.02 -53.36 -10.56
C SER A 145 -68.52 -53.33 -10.49
N PRO A 146 -67.80 -54.35 -10.96
CA PRO A 146 -66.33 -54.35 -10.95
C PRO A 146 -65.72 -53.14 -11.67
N VAL A 147 -66.45 -52.57 -12.64
CA VAL A 147 -66.07 -51.33 -13.34
C VAL A 147 -66.12 -50.15 -12.38
N LEU A 148 -67.11 -50.09 -11.47
CA LEU A 148 -67.14 -48.99 -10.45
C LEU A 148 -65.99 -49.05 -9.44
N ILE A 149 -65.58 -50.28 -9.06
CA ILE A 149 -64.43 -50.52 -8.21
C ILE A 149 -63.15 -50.12 -8.91
N LEU A 150 -63.00 -50.44 -10.20
CA LEU A 150 -61.82 -50.03 -11.02
C LEU A 150 -61.78 -48.53 -11.18
N VAL A 151 -62.92 -47.85 -11.49
CA VAL A 151 -62.97 -46.39 -11.55
C VAL A 151 -62.63 -45.74 -10.23
N LEU A 152 -63.07 -46.28 -9.08
CA LEU A 152 -62.74 -45.78 -7.74
C LEU A 152 -61.31 -46.01 -7.42
N LEU A 153 -60.71 -47.13 -7.82
CA LEU A 153 -59.27 -47.39 -7.66
C LEU A 153 -58.41 -46.42 -8.51
N ILE A 154 -58.83 -46.14 -9.74
CA ILE A 154 -58.13 -45.15 -10.62
C ILE A 154 -58.21 -43.74 -10.02
N LEU A 155 -59.40 -43.37 -9.47
CA LEU A 155 -59.54 -42.05 -8.79
C LEU A 155 -58.71 -41.97 -7.50
N ILE A 156 -58.62 -43.06 -6.71
CA ILE A 156 -57.77 -43.10 -5.51
C ILE A 156 -56.31 -43.06 -5.91
N LEU A 157 -55.85 -43.82 -6.90
CA LEU A 157 -54.49 -43.81 -7.40
C LEU A 157 -54.16 -42.47 -8.05
N GLY A 158 -55.06 -41.89 -8.84
CA GLY A 158 -54.93 -40.54 -9.41
C GLY A 158 -54.85 -39.43 -8.32
N GLY A 159 -55.72 -39.57 -7.30
CA GLY A 159 -55.71 -38.69 -6.14
C GLY A 159 -54.45 -38.84 -5.29
N ALA A 160 -53.98 -40.08 -5.07
CA ALA A 160 -52.72 -40.34 -4.37
C ALA A 160 -51.49 -39.84 -5.15
N PHE A 161 -51.48 -40.05 -6.47
CA PHE A 161 -50.41 -39.54 -7.33
C PHE A 161 -50.45 -38.01 -7.42
N GLY A 162 -51.63 -37.39 -7.62
CA GLY A 162 -51.80 -35.94 -7.59
C GLY A 162 -51.46 -35.34 -6.21
N GLY A 163 -51.84 -36.01 -5.13
CA GLY A 163 -51.50 -35.66 -3.77
C GLY A 163 -49.99 -35.74 -3.52
N LYS A 164 -49.34 -36.79 -4.05
CA LYS A 164 -47.88 -36.93 -3.97
C LYS A 164 -47.17 -35.79 -4.73
N LEU A 165 -47.58 -35.52 -5.98
CA LEU A 165 -47.04 -34.42 -6.76
C LEU A 165 -47.24 -33.07 -6.08
N TYR A 166 -48.39 -32.85 -5.45
CA TYR A 166 -48.66 -31.64 -4.68
C TYR A 166 -47.76 -31.53 -3.43
N LEU A 167 -47.62 -32.61 -2.67
CA LEU A 167 -46.75 -32.67 -1.50
C LEU A 167 -45.30 -32.50 -1.92
N ASP A 168 -44.85 -33.18 -2.99
CA ASP A 168 -43.49 -33.06 -3.50
C ASP A 168 -43.18 -31.63 -3.96
N LYS A 169 -44.18 -30.90 -4.50
CA LYS A 169 -44.00 -29.51 -4.93
C LYS A 169 -43.98 -28.50 -3.76
N TYR A 170 -44.76 -28.71 -2.71
CA TYR A 170 -44.98 -27.71 -1.64
C TYR A 170 -44.48 -28.13 -0.27
N SER A 171 -43.90 -29.33 -0.09
CA SER A 171 -43.19 -29.71 1.12
C SER A 171 -41.80 -29.10 1.16
N TYR A 172 -41.34 -28.75 2.34
CA TYR A 172 -39.96 -28.30 2.57
C TYR A 172 -38.99 -29.49 2.42
N SER A 173 -37.80 -29.24 1.83
CA SER A 173 -36.69 -30.19 1.87
C SER A 173 -36.19 -30.32 3.31
N ASN A 174 -35.83 -31.56 3.68
CA ASN A 174 -35.13 -31.87 4.93
C ASN A 174 -33.68 -32.31 4.66
N GLU A 175 -33.21 -32.10 3.42
CA GLU A 175 -31.81 -32.34 3.05
C GLU A 175 -30.95 -31.28 3.71
N THR A 176 -29.89 -31.71 4.36
CA THR A 176 -28.88 -30.85 4.98
C THR A 176 -27.72 -30.67 4.01
N ALA A 177 -27.23 -29.48 3.88
CA ALA A 177 -26.00 -29.18 3.15
C ALA A 177 -24.79 -29.81 3.84
N ASP A 178 -23.78 -30.12 3.07
CA ASP A 178 -22.48 -30.47 3.56
C ASP A 178 -21.75 -29.16 3.94
N LEU A 179 -21.70 -28.89 5.24
CA LEU A 179 -21.13 -27.64 5.73
C LEU A 179 -19.62 -27.51 5.46
N GLU A 180 -18.87 -28.61 5.46
CA GLU A 180 -17.45 -28.55 5.12
C GLU A 180 -17.27 -28.11 3.67
N ALA A 181 -18.08 -28.66 2.76
CA ALA A 181 -18.08 -28.24 1.36
C ALA A 181 -18.58 -26.82 1.16
N GLU A 182 -19.64 -26.39 1.85
CA GLU A 182 -20.19 -25.02 1.77
C GLU A 182 -19.20 -23.97 2.31
N PHE A 183 -18.42 -24.30 3.33
CA PHE A 183 -17.38 -23.44 3.89
C PHE A 183 -16.02 -23.63 3.20
N GLY A 184 -15.91 -24.54 2.22
CA GLY A 184 -14.66 -24.80 1.48
C GLY A 184 -13.53 -25.38 2.32
N ILE A 185 -13.88 -26.17 3.36
CA ILE A 185 -12.91 -26.90 4.19
C ILE A 185 -12.44 -28.11 3.41
N THR A 186 -11.15 -28.25 3.21
CA THR A 186 -10.54 -29.34 2.43
C THR A 186 -9.59 -30.21 3.26
N ASP A 187 -9.16 -29.72 4.40
CA ASP A 187 -8.16 -30.33 5.29
C ASP A 187 -8.60 -30.15 6.76
N ASP A 188 -8.23 -31.05 7.64
CA ASP A 188 -8.57 -31.02 9.08
C ASP A 188 -8.04 -29.75 9.79
N GLY A 189 -6.99 -29.13 9.25
CA GLY A 189 -6.39 -27.89 9.76
C GLY A 189 -7.01 -26.60 9.18
N ASP A 190 -7.84 -26.72 8.14
CA ASP A 190 -8.44 -25.56 7.51
C ASP A 190 -9.50 -24.92 8.40
N VAL A 191 -9.55 -23.59 8.39
CA VAL A 191 -10.53 -22.77 9.09
C VAL A 191 -11.11 -21.76 8.12
N ALA A 192 -12.42 -21.83 7.89
CA ALA A 192 -13.11 -20.86 7.08
C ALA A 192 -13.17 -19.51 7.78
N ILE A 193 -13.12 -18.43 7.02
CA ILE A 193 -13.24 -17.08 7.55
C ILE A 193 -14.54 -16.47 7.05
N VAL A 194 -15.36 -15.99 7.98
CA VAL A 194 -16.48 -15.10 7.72
C VAL A 194 -15.99 -13.70 8.06
N TRP A 195 -15.73 -12.91 7.04
CA TRP A 195 -15.22 -11.56 7.17
C TRP A 195 -16.39 -10.58 7.19
N GLY A 196 -16.64 -9.97 8.34
CA GLY A 196 -17.82 -9.13 8.51
C GLY A 196 -19.11 -9.89 8.21
N ASN A 197 -19.66 -9.70 7.03
CA ASN A 197 -20.94 -10.26 6.58
C ASN A 197 -20.83 -11.21 5.37
N GLU A 198 -19.62 -11.64 5.02
CA GLU A 198 -19.37 -12.49 3.85
C GLU A 198 -18.45 -13.66 4.18
N LEU A 199 -18.68 -14.78 3.50
CA LEU A 199 -17.76 -15.91 3.55
C LEU A 199 -16.58 -15.60 2.64
N SER A 200 -15.39 -15.49 3.24
CA SER A 200 -14.16 -15.19 2.50
C SER A 200 -13.64 -16.41 1.74
N GLU A 201 -12.92 -16.16 0.64
CA GLU A 201 -12.16 -17.19 -0.07
C GLU A 201 -10.86 -17.57 0.63
N ILE A 202 -10.29 -16.64 1.44
CA ILE A 202 -9.09 -16.91 2.24
C ILE A 202 -9.40 -17.85 3.40
N ARG A 203 -8.37 -18.55 3.88
CA ARG A 203 -8.48 -19.53 4.97
C ARG A 203 -7.47 -19.22 6.07
N ALA A 204 -7.89 -19.42 7.30
CA ALA A 204 -6.98 -19.53 8.42
C ALA A 204 -6.62 -21.01 8.64
N ARG A 205 -5.63 -21.27 9.48
CA ARG A 205 -5.24 -22.62 9.93
C ARG A 205 -5.31 -22.73 11.45
N LEU A 206 -5.77 -23.87 11.91
CA LEU A 206 -5.73 -24.23 13.33
C LEU A 206 -4.57 -25.20 13.55
N ILE A 207 -3.52 -24.73 14.24
CA ILE A 207 -2.31 -25.50 14.55
C ILE A 207 -2.10 -25.47 16.04
N ASP A 208 -2.03 -26.62 16.69
CA ASP A 208 -1.85 -26.78 18.13
C ASP A 208 -2.81 -25.94 19.00
N GLY A 209 -4.01 -25.66 18.49
CA GLY A 209 -5.05 -24.90 19.18
C GLY A 209 -4.99 -23.38 18.98
N VAL A 210 -4.07 -22.89 18.17
CA VAL A 210 -3.90 -21.48 17.81
C VAL A 210 -4.34 -21.24 16.35
N TYR A 211 -4.99 -20.13 16.09
CA TYR A 211 -5.44 -19.75 14.76
C TYR A 211 -4.39 -18.89 14.06
N TYR A 212 -4.01 -19.31 12.86
CA TYR A 212 -3.00 -18.65 12.04
C TYR A 212 -3.56 -18.21 10.70
N MET A 213 -3.06 -17.08 10.19
CA MET A 213 -3.29 -16.60 8.85
C MET A 213 -1.94 -16.43 8.14
N SER A 214 -1.87 -16.68 6.81
CA SER A 214 -0.63 -16.42 6.08
C SER A 214 -0.25 -14.95 6.18
N LEU A 215 1.04 -14.67 6.20
CA LEU A 215 1.57 -13.30 6.26
C LEU A 215 1.01 -12.44 5.12
N ASP A 216 0.96 -12.96 3.90
CA ASP A 216 0.39 -12.25 2.75
C ASP A 216 -1.05 -11.81 3.00
N ASN A 217 -1.90 -12.70 3.55
CA ASN A 217 -3.27 -12.34 3.89
C ASN A 217 -3.35 -11.39 5.10
N VAL A 218 -2.44 -11.48 6.06
CA VAL A 218 -2.37 -10.51 7.16
C VAL A 218 -2.03 -9.13 6.61
N LYS A 219 -1.06 -9.04 5.73
CA LYS A 219 -0.68 -7.77 5.08
C LYS A 219 -1.81 -7.20 4.23
N GLU A 220 -2.46 -8.02 3.42
CA GLU A 220 -3.52 -7.56 2.51
C GLU A 220 -4.80 -7.14 3.25
N TYR A 221 -5.19 -7.84 4.33
CA TYR A 221 -6.52 -7.67 4.93
C TYR A 221 -6.53 -7.08 6.33
N LEU A 222 -5.41 -7.09 7.05
CA LEU A 222 -5.35 -6.67 8.45
C LEU A 222 -4.34 -5.56 8.70
N ASN A 223 -3.05 -5.80 8.39
CA ASN A 223 -1.98 -4.87 8.72
C ASN A 223 -0.73 -5.18 7.88
N ASP A 224 -0.40 -4.31 6.95
CA ASP A 224 0.71 -4.42 6.01
C ASP A 224 2.10 -4.13 6.62
N ARG A 225 2.13 -3.60 7.86
CA ARG A 225 3.37 -3.27 8.58
C ARG A 225 4.11 -4.48 9.17
N PHE A 226 3.54 -5.69 9.08
CA PHE A 226 4.27 -6.90 9.43
C PHE A 226 5.30 -7.24 8.36
N TYR A 227 6.56 -6.98 8.64
CA TYR A 227 7.65 -7.23 7.71
C TYR A 227 8.30 -8.60 7.99
N TYR A 228 8.60 -9.36 6.92
CA TYR A 228 9.41 -10.57 6.98
C TYR A 228 10.81 -10.29 6.47
N GLY A 229 11.83 -10.55 7.26
CA GLY A 229 13.23 -10.37 6.89
C GLY A 229 14.14 -11.45 7.45
N LEU A 230 15.39 -11.39 7.02
CA LEU A 230 16.46 -12.23 7.53
C LEU A 230 17.25 -11.47 8.60
N SER A 231 17.79 -12.17 9.60
CA SER A 231 18.66 -11.52 10.59
C SER A 231 20.00 -11.11 9.98
N ASP A 232 20.57 -11.97 9.13
CA ASP A 232 21.79 -11.75 8.38
C ASP A 232 21.82 -12.65 7.13
N TYR A 233 22.83 -12.52 6.27
CA TYR A 233 22.95 -13.32 5.04
C TYR A 233 23.12 -14.84 5.24
N SER A 234 23.40 -15.30 6.46
CA SER A 234 23.49 -16.73 6.79
C SER A 234 22.19 -17.29 7.35
N ASP A 235 21.21 -16.41 7.64
CA ASP A 235 19.93 -16.82 8.20
C ASP A 235 19.09 -17.56 7.13
N THR A 236 18.58 -18.71 7.50
CA THR A 236 17.67 -19.51 6.67
C THR A 236 16.30 -19.68 7.31
N THR A 237 16.08 -19.07 8.45
CA THR A 237 14.86 -19.17 9.25
C THR A 237 13.97 -17.98 9.04
N GLY A 238 14.54 -16.79 9.11
CA GLY A 238 13.84 -15.53 9.03
C GLY A 238 13.14 -15.12 10.32
N MET A 239 12.64 -13.90 10.32
CA MET A 239 11.91 -13.30 11.41
C MET A 239 10.78 -12.42 10.93
N ILE A 240 9.83 -12.16 11.81
CA ILE A 240 8.85 -11.07 11.65
C ILE A 240 9.34 -9.88 12.43
N ILE A 241 9.27 -8.71 11.82
CA ILE A 241 9.56 -7.42 12.44
C ILE A 241 8.30 -6.58 12.39
N TYR A 242 8.06 -5.81 13.45
CA TYR A 242 6.97 -4.83 13.53
C TYR A 242 7.48 -3.60 14.27
N CYS A 243 7.47 -2.46 13.60
CA CYS A 243 7.92 -1.19 14.17
C CYS A 243 6.77 -0.44 14.83
N LEU A 244 6.98 -0.02 16.09
CA LEU A 244 6.19 0.95 16.82
C LEU A 244 6.96 2.30 16.84
N PRO A 245 6.32 3.43 17.11
CA PRO A 245 7.00 4.74 17.06
C PRO A 245 8.27 4.87 17.93
N THR A 246 8.42 4.01 18.94
CA THR A 246 9.49 4.09 19.93
C THR A 246 10.29 2.82 20.13
N GLU A 247 9.88 1.72 19.51
CA GLU A 247 10.59 0.43 19.62
C GLU A 247 10.29 -0.49 18.44
N LYS A 248 11.19 -1.39 18.17
CA LYS A 248 11.05 -2.45 17.20
C LYS A 248 10.76 -3.77 17.91
N ILE A 249 9.76 -4.48 17.42
CA ILE A 249 9.36 -5.81 17.87
C ILE A 249 9.87 -6.83 16.85
N SER A 250 10.50 -7.91 17.31
CA SER A 250 10.97 -8.98 16.44
C SER A 250 10.64 -10.37 16.98
N VAL A 251 10.36 -11.31 16.07
CA VAL A 251 10.04 -12.70 16.38
C VAL A 251 10.73 -13.61 15.37
N THR A 252 11.68 -14.42 15.83
CA THR A 252 12.26 -15.46 14.97
C THR A 252 11.21 -16.53 14.66
N ILE A 253 11.09 -16.94 13.41
CA ILE A 253 10.13 -17.95 12.96
C ILE A 253 10.29 -19.25 13.77
N GLY A 254 9.19 -19.73 14.37
CA GLY A 254 9.18 -20.92 15.22
C GLY A 254 9.55 -20.67 16.68
N SER A 255 9.95 -19.46 17.06
CA SER A 255 10.17 -19.07 18.46
C SER A 255 8.88 -18.62 19.11
N ASN A 256 8.74 -18.86 20.42
CA ASN A 256 7.67 -18.25 21.22
C ASN A 256 8.16 -17.03 22.02
N VAL A 257 9.37 -16.54 21.75
CA VAL A 257 9.91 -15.31 22.35
C VAL A 257 9.73 -14.17 21.38
N VAL A 258 9.13 -13.12 21.86
CA VAL A 258 9.01 -11.81 21.22
C VAL A 258 10.07 -10.92 21.85
N SER A 259 10.98 -10.39 21.05
CA SER A 259 12.00 -9.44 21.46
C SER A 259 11.56 -8.03 21.14
N ALA A 260 11.69 -7.12 22.08
CA ALA A 260 11.40 -5.71 21.93
C ALA A 260 12.59 -4.88 22.41
N ASP A 261 13.10 -3.97 21.56
CA ASP A 261 14.35 -3.25 21.81
C ASP A 261 14.31 -2.42 23.10
N ALA A 262 13.18 -1.79 23.42
CA ALA A 262 13.02 -0.97 24.61
C ALA A 262 12.41 -1.72 25.78
N SER A 263 11.41 -2.60 25.54
CA SER A 263 10.63 -3.28 26.58
C SER A 263 11.23 -4.62 27.01
N GLY A 264 12.15 -5.18 26.20
CA GLY A 264 12.83 -6.46 26.46
C GLY A 264 12.03 -7.67 26.00
N ASP A 265 12.61 -8.85 26.22
CA ASP A 265 12.06 -10.12 25.74
C ASP A 265 10.82 -10.56 26.54
N MET A 266 9.81 -11.05 25.83
CA MET A 266 8.59 -11.63 26.39
C MET A 266 8.34 -13.03 25.80
N ALA A 267 8.15 -14.03 26.63
CA ALA A 267 7.77 -15.36 26.17
C ALA A 267 6.24 -15.52 26.19
N LEU A 268 5.68 -15.93 25.07
CA LEU A 268 4.26 -16.26 24.91
C LEU A 268 4.03 -17.76 25.19
N ASP A 269 2.80 -18.16 25.43
CA ASP A 269 2.38 -19.56 25.59
C ASP A 269 2.05 -20.22 24.22
N TYR A 270 2.20 -19.51 23.15
CA TYR A 270 2.08 -19.97 21.76
C TYR A 270 3.24 -19.42 20.90
N VAL A 271 3.39 -19.94 19.69
CA VAL A 271 4.39 -19.48 18.71
C VAL A 271 3.75 -18.40 17.82
N PRO A 272 4.22 -17.13 17.83
CA PRO A 272 3.59 -16.06 17.05
C PRO A 272 3.70 -16.21 15.54
N ALA A 273 4.79 -16.79 15.05
CA ALA A 273 5.08 -16.94 13.63
C ALA A 273 5.62 -18.33 13.29
N LEU A 274 5.07 -18.96 12.27
CA LEU A 274 5.43 -20.31 11.81
C LEU A 274 5.72 -20.32 10.31
N ASN A 275 6.65 -21.20 9.91
CA ASN A 275 6.80 -21.58 8.51
C ASN A 275 6.14 -22.96 8.31
N VAL A 276 5.11 -23.03 7.47
CA VAL A 276 4.43 -24.26 7.10
C VAL A 276 4.56 -24.46 5.60
N ASP A 277 5.33 -25.43 5.19
CA ASP A 277 5.56 -25.79 3.79
C ASP A 277 6.05 -24.61 2.89
N GLY A 278 6.84 -23.70 3.49
CA GLY A 278 7.41 -22.54 2.81
C GLY A 278 6.55 -21.26 2.90
N THR A 279 5.34 -21.36 3.47
CA THR A 279 4.48 -20.19 3.72
C THR A 279 4.63 -19.74 5.17
N ILE A 280 4.81 -18.45 5.38
CA ILE A 280 4.86 -17.84 6.71
C ILE A 280 3.43 -17.57 7.19
N TYR A 281 3.15 -17.99 8.41
CA TYR A 281 1.87 -17.80 9.08
C TYR A 281 2.05 -17.05 10.38
N LEU A 282 1.18 -16.09 10.65
CA LEU A 282 1.11 -15.35 11.91
C LEU A 282 -0.09 -15.81 12.73
N ALA A 283 0.12 -15.98 14.03
CA ALA A 283 -0.95 -16.22 14.99
C ALA A 283 -1.86 -14.99 15.05
N LEU A 284 -3.16 -15.16 14.83
CA LEU A 284 -4.11 -14.03 14.84
C LEU A 284 -4.18 -13.34 16.21
N GLU A 285 -3.93 -14.07 17.31
CA GLU A 285 -3.81 -13.49 18.65
C GLU A 285 -2.59 -12.56 18.79
N PHE A 286 -1.52 -12.82 18.03
CA PHE A 286 -0.35 -11.95 17.98
C PHE A 286 -0.65 -10.72 17.12
N VAL A 287 -1.23 -10.89 15.93
CA VAL A 287 -1.64 -9.80 15.04
C VAL A 287 -2.60 -8.83 15.75
N GLN A 288 -3.52 -9.36 16.58
CA GLN A 288 -4.50 -8.56 17.32
C GLN A 288 -3.88 -7.62 18.37
N GLN A 289 -2.62 -7.85 18.76
CA GLN A 289 -1.90 -6.94 19.66
C GLN A 289 -1.49 -5.64 18.96
N TYR A 290 -1.47 -5.63 17.63
CA TYR A 290 -1.03 -4.50 16.80
C TYR A 290 -2.08 -4.06 15.76
N THR A 291 -3.28 -4.65 15.81
CA THR A 291 -4.32 -4.39 14.81
C THR A 291 -5.69 -4.46 15.44
N ASN A 292 -6.54 -3.50 15.14
CA ASN A 292 -7.87 -3.45 15.71
C ASN A 292 -8.87 -4.29 14.91
N PHE A 293 -9.05 -5.54 15.30
CA PHE A 293 -10.10 -6.42 14.81
C PHE A 293 -10.62 -7.33 15.93
N THR A 294 -11.83 -7.86 15.76
CA THR A 294 -12.34 -8.88 16.66
C THR A 294 -12.40 -10.24 15.98
N MET A 295 -12.19 -11.29 16.75
CA MET A 295 -12.18 -12.65 16.28
C MET A 295 -13.05 -13.53 17.20
N THR A 296 -13.97 -14.32 16.60
CA THR A 296 -14.77 -15.31 17.31
C THR A 296 -14.71 -16.65 16.59
N ALA A 297 -14.30 -17.69 17.33
CA ALA A 297 -14.14 -19.02 16.76
C ALA A 297 -15.40 -19.88 16.96
N PHE A 298 -15.75 -20.66 15.94
CA PHE A 298 -16.80 -21.65 15.95
C PHE A 298 -16.29 -22.97 15.40
N THR A 299 -16.95 -24.06 15.80
CA THR A 299 -16.63 -25.43 15.37
C THR A 299 -17.79 -26.02 14.55
N GLU A 300 -17.53 -27.14 13.88
CA GLU A 300 -18.51 -27.93 13.10
C GLU A 300 -19.19 -27.12 11.95
N PRO A 301 -18.43 -26.71 10.90
CA PRO A 301 -16.99 -26.83 10.69
C PRO A 301 -16.21 -25.72 11.39
N ASN A 302 -14.88 -25.88 11.47
CA ASN A 302 -14.00 -24.83 12.02
C ASN A 302 -14.12 -23.54 11.19
N ARG A 303 -14.48 -22.45 11.86
CA ARG A 303 -14.60 -21.14 11.22
C ARG A 303 -14.35 -20.00 12.21
N LEU A 304 -13.87 -18.88 11.67
CA LEU A 304 -13.67 -17.64 12.40
C LEU A 304 -14.62 -16.57 11.84
N GLN A 305 -15.31 -15.87 12.72
CA GLN A 305 -15.85 -14.55 12.41
C GLN A 305 -14.76 -13.54 12.69
N ILE A 306 -14.40 -12.75 11.69
CA ILE A 306 -13.48 -11.60 11.82
C ILE A 306 -14.24 -10.34 11.47
N ASP A 307 -14.22 -9.36 12.37
CA ASP A 307 -14.81 -8.05 12.16
C ASP A 307 -13.74 -6.98 12.34
N THR A 308 -13.50 -6.19 11.30
CA THR A 308 -12.57 -5.03 11.27
C THR A 308 -13.32 -3.70 11.27
N GLU A 309 -14.60 -3.72 10.93
CA GLU A 309 -15.47 -2.56 10.86
C GLU A 309 -16.73 -2.76 11.68
N TRP A 310 -17.22 -1.73 12.28
CA TRP A 310 -18.43 -1.72 13.09
C TRP A 310 -19.38 -0.60 12.61
N GLY A 311 -20.55 -0.99 12.16
CA GLY A 311 -21.52 -0.07 11.58
C GLY A 311 -22.95 -0.34 12.03
N GLU A 312 -23.92 0.13 11.25
CA GLU A 312 -25.32 -0.19 11.44
C GLU A 312 -25.62 -1.65 11.09
N GLU A 313 -26.22 -2.37 12.03
CA GLU A 313 -26.71 -3.74 11.80
C GLU A 313 -28.23 -3.78 11.93
N THR A 314 -28.87 -4.49 11.01
CA THR A 314 -30.28 -4.81 11.11
C THR A 314 -30.44 -6.24 11.61
N THR A 315 -31.05 -6.40 12.78
CA THR A 315 -31.29 -7.70 13.40
C THR A 315 -32.76 -8.06 13.41
N ALA A 316 -33.06 -9.35 13.42
CA ALA A 316 -34.41 -9.88 13.55
C ALA A 316 -34.48 -11.05 14.51
N THR A 317 -35.59 -11.20 15.21
CA THR A 317 -35.85 -12.32 16.08
C THR A 317 -36.62 -13.42 15.35
N VAL A 318 -36.23 -14.68 15.55
CA VAL A 318 -36.93 -15.84 14.97
C VAL A 318 -38.26 -16.07 15.69
N LYS A 319 -39.35 -15.90 15.01
CA LYS A 319 -40.72 -15.99 15.53
C LYS A 319 -41.16 -17.41 15.95
N ARG A 320 -40.64 -18.42 15.25
CA ARG A 320 -40.82 -19.85 15.51
C ARG A 320 -39.74 -20.66 14.81
N LYS A 321 -39.46 -21.88 15.32
CA LYS A 321 -38.48 -22.78 14.72
C LYS A 321 -38.50 -22.75 13.20
N THR A 322 -37.36 -22.53 12.58
CA THR A 322 -37.14 -22.45 11.14
C THR A 322 -35.74 -22.95 10.78
N GLN A 323 -35.36 -22.81 9.53
CA GLN A 323 -34.06 -23.25 8.98
C GLN A 323 -33.45 -22.12 8.18
N VAL A 324 -32.14 -22.02 8.29
CA VAL A 324 -31.30 -21.27 7.35
C VAL A 324 -30.99 -22.20 6.19
N ARG A 325 -31.11 -21.73 4.96
CA ARG A 325 -30.95 -22.52 3.75
C ARG A 325 -29.90 -21.90 2.83
N VAL A 326 -29.28 -22.77 2.00
CA VAL A 326 -28.27 -22.34 1.02
C VAL A 326 -28.80 -21.28 0.06
N SER A 327 -30.05 -21.35 -0.32
CA SER A 327 -30.69 -20.36 -1.18
C SER A 327 -32.14 -20.10 -0.77
N GLY A 328 -32.74 -18.99 -1.27
CA GLY A 328 -34.11 -18.57 -0.97
C GLY A 328 -35.17 -19.49 -1.57
N GLY A 329 -35.36 -20.69 -1.03
CA GLY A 329 -36.34 -21.64 -1.51
C GLY A 329 -36.60 -22.81 -0.57
N ILE A 330 -37.87 -23.27 -0.52
CA ILE A 330 -38.31 -24.39 0.35
C ILE A 330 -37.67 -25.75 -0.04
N LYS A 331 -37.04 -25.86 -1.21
CA LYS A 331 -36.34 -27.03 -1.71
C LYS A 331 -34.85 -26.99 -1.56
N SER A 332 -34.31 -25.83 -1.19
CA SER A 332 -32.90 -25.65 -0.90
C SER A 332 -32.47 -26.44 0.34
N GLU A 333 -31.23 -26.87 0.40
CA GLU A 333 -30.63 -27.59 1.50
C GLU A 333 -30.54 -26.72 2.76
N ILE A 334 -30.46 -27.37 3.88
CA ILE A 334 -30.45 -26.72 5.21
C ILE A 334 -29.02 -26.55 5.66
N LEU A 335 -28.64 -25.31 5.96
CA LEU A 335 -27.33 -24.96 6.59
C LEU A 335 -27.42 -25.06 8.12
N ALA A 336 -28.49 -24.48 8.69
CA ALA A 336 -28.68 -24.47 10.14
C ALA A 336 -30.14 -24.51 10.54
N GLU A 337 -30.41 -24.96 11.78
CA GLU A 337 -31.69 -24.87 12.43
C GLU A 337 -31.75 -23.72 13.44
N LEU A 338 -32.78 -22.89 13.34
CA LEU A 338 -33.01 -21.78 14.28
C LEU A 338 -34.19 -22.08 15.19
N ALA A 339 -34.03 -21.90 16.46
CA ALA A 339 -35.05 -21.99 17.47
C ALA A 339 -35.92 -20.70 17.52
N LYS A 340 -37.07 -20.77 18.18
CA LYS A 340 -37.81 -19.56 18.47
C LYS A 340 -37.07 -18.69 19.46
N GLY A 341 -36.89 -17.43 19.14
CA GLY A 341 -36.21 -16.45 19.97
C GLY A 341 -34.74 -16.21 19.60
N ASP A 342 -34.17 -17.02 18.70
CA ASP A 342 -32.83 -16.77 18.17
C ASP A 342 -32.83 -15.42 17.41
N THR A 343 -31.69 -14.76 17.45
CA THR A 343 -31.46 -13.51 16.70
C THR A 343 -30.62 -13.83 15.47
N VAL A 344 -30.92 -13.17 14.35
CA VAL A 344 -30.13 -13.18 13.13
C VAL A 344 -29.88 -11.78 12.66
N THR A 345 -28.75 -11.51 12.05
CA THR A 345 -28.45 -10.26 11.34
C THR A 345 -29.02 -10.39 9.92
N ILE A 346 -29.80 -9.41 9.47
CA ILE A 346 -30.34 -9.34 8.11
C ILE A 346 -29.28 -8.67 7.24
N LEU A 347 -28.75 -9.40 6.26
CA LEU A 347 -27.77 -8.90 5.30
C LEU A 347 -28.45 -8.31 4.07
N GLU A 348 -29.56 -8.96 3.61
CA GLU A 348 -30.34 -8.50 2.46
C GLU A 348 -31.81 -8.88 2.66
N GLU A 349 -32.70 -7.89 2.52
CA GLU A 349 -34.14 -8.12 2.56
C GLU A 349 -34.68 -8.30 1.13
N MET A 350 -35.33 -9.46 0.87
CA MET A 350 -35.98 -9.80 -0.40
C MET A 350 -37.48 -9.99 -0.18
N ASP A 351 -38.26 -10.15 -1.24
CA ASP A 351 -39.72 -10.23 -1.17
C ASP A 351 -40.27 -11.27 -0.19
N THR A 352 -39.72 -12.49 -0.17
CA THR A 352 -40.22 -13.62 0.62
C THR A 352 -39.18 -14.29 1.50
N TRP A 353 -37.93 -14.06 1.24
CA TRP A 353 -36.78 -14.57 1.95
C TRP A 353 -35.84 -13.41 2.30
N SER A 354 -35.07 -13.54 3.32
CA SER A 354 -33.95 -12.63 3.61
C SER A 354 -32.67 -13.43 3.68
N LYS A 355 -31.57 -12.87 3.15
CA LYS A 355 -30.21 -13.34 3.45
C LYS A 355 -29.87 -12.93 4.86
N VAL A 356 -29.42 -13.86 5.67
CA VAL A 356 -29.13 -13.61 7.09
C VAL A 356 -27.82 -14.23 7.50
N LYS A 357 -27.20 -13.67 8.55
CA LYS A 357 -26.10 -14.25 9.29
C LYS A 357 -26.61 -14.68 10.66
N THR A 358 -26.31 -15.89 11.09
CA THR A 358 -26.65 -16.41 12.42
C THR A 358 -25.64 -15.96 13.46
N SER A 359 -25.95 -16.10 14.74
CA SER A 359 -25.02 -15.78 15.84
C SER A 359 -23.76 -16.64 15.86
N ASP A 360 -23.75 -17.76 15.13
CA ASP A 360 -22.60 -18.62 14.93
C ASP A 360 -22.03 -18.50 13.50
N SER A 361 -22.27 -17.37 12.83
CA SER A 361 -21.68 -16.97 11.55
C SER A 361 -21.98 -17.89 10.36
N ILE A 362 -23.18 -18.50 10.36
CA ILE A 362 -23.71 -19.20 9.18
C ILE A 362 -24.52 -18.21 8.34
N ILE A 363 -24.11 -18.03 7.09
CA ILE A 363 -24.78 -17.13 6.14
C ILE A 363 -25.69 -17.94 5.21
N GLY A 364 -26.95 -17.53 5.09
CA GLY A 364 -27.93 -18.20 4.24
C GLY A 364 -29.29 -17.51 4.25
N TYR A 365 -30.35 -18.22 3.87
CA TYR A 365 -31.64 -17.60 3.65
C TYR A 365 -32.71 -18.12 4.62
N VAL A 366 -33.49 -17.20 5.16
CA VAL A 366 -34.65 -17.46 6.03
C VAL A 366 -35.91 -16.83 5.44
N GLU A 367 -37.09 -17.53 5.52
CA GLU A 367 -38.35 -16.95 5.10
C GLU A 367 -38.76 -15.74 5.95
N ASN A 368 -39.11 -14.59 5.36
CA ASN A 368 -39.51 -13.38 6.04
C ASN A 368 -40.67 -13.56 7.03
N LYS A 369 -41.60 -14.46 6.73
CA LYS A 369 -42.69 -14.82 7.65
C LYS A 369 -42.24 -15.45 8.97
N ARG A 370 -40.99 -15.86 9.07
CA ARG A 370 -40.37 -16.49 10.26
C ARG A 370 -39.68 -15.46 11.15
N LEU A 371 -39.44 -14.25 10.63
CA LEU A 371 -38.75 -13.16 11.29
C LEU A 371 -39.77 -12.18 11.91
N THR A 372 -39.39 -11.56 12.99
CA THR A 372 -40.15 -10.54 13.71
C THR A 372 -39.18 -9.63 14.46
N ASP A 373 -39.69 -8.51 15.01
CA ASP A 373 -38.94 -7.58 15.83
C ASP A 373 -37.65 -7.10 15.12
N ILE A 374 -37.83 -6.69 13.86
CA ILE A 374 -36.71 -6.17 13.04
C ILE A 374 -36.32 -4.82 13.63
N THR A 375 -35.04 -4.68 13.98
CA THR A 375 -34.47 -3.46 14.56
C THR A 375 -33.13 -3.19 13.95
N THR A 376 -32.88 -1.91 13.63
CA THR A 376 -31.55 -1.45 13.22
C THR A 376 -30.88 -0.76 14.41
N GLY A 377 -29.65 -1.10 14.66
CA GLY A 377 -28.82 -0.53 15.71
C GLY A 377 -27.37 -0.45 15.29
N THR A 378 -26.58 0.34 15.96
CA THR A 378 -25.14 0.40 15.72
C THR A 378 -24.47 -0.71 16.53
N ALA A 379 -23.69 -1.57 15.84
CA ALA A 379 -22.82 -2.51 16.51
C ALA A 379 -21.80 -1.74 17.36
N SER A 380 -21.64 -2.15 18.62
CA SER A 380 -20.64 -1.54 19.49
C SER A 380 -19.26 -1.98 19.06
N ALA A 381 -18.42 -1.06 18.60
CA ALA A 381 -17.01 -1.33 18.36
C ALA A 381 -16.34 -1.87 19.62
N ALA A 382 -15.74 -3.04 19.52
CA ALA A 382 -14.82 -3.52 20.52
C ALA A 382 -13.42 -3.05 20.13
N VAL A 383 -12.96 -1.94 20.71
CA VAL A 383 -11.57 -1.50 20.53
C VAL A 383 -10.68 -2.50 21.27
N VAL A 384 -9.92 -3.28 20.54
CA VAL A 384 -8.96 -4.26 21.06
C VAL A 384 -7.56 -3.69 21.08
N TYR A 385 -7.24 -2.89 20.07
CA TYR A 385 -5.98 -2.19 19.89
C TYR A 385 -6.24 -0.72 19.54
N GLU A 386 -5.51 0.18 20.16
CA GLU A 386 -5.48 1.59 19.84
C GLU A 386 -4.12 1.92 19.23
N GLU A 387 -4.13 2.35 17.97
CA GLU A 387 -2.91 2.68 17.24
C GLU A 387 -2.15 3.79 17.96
N PRO A 388 -0.83 3.66 18.17
CA PRO A 388 -0.04 4.68 18.82
C PRO A 388 0.03 5.96 17.97
N GLU A 389 0.20 7.08 18.64
CA GLU A 389 0.39 8.38 17.99
C GLU A 389 1.84 8.48 17.46
N TYR A 390 1.99 8.77 16.16
CA TYR A 390 3.27 9.10 15.54
C TYR A 390 3.52 10.60 15.70
N THR A 391 4.65 10.93 16.29
CA THR A 391 5.04 12.33 16.53
C THR A 391 6.17 12.74 15.61
N HIS A 392 6.20 14.01 15.20
CA HIS A 392 7.17 14.58 14.28
C HIS A 392 7.95 15.73 14.92
N ILE A 393 9.24 15.84 14.62
CA ILE A 393 10.04 17.02 14.94
C ILE A 393 9.62 18.10 13.94
N THR A 394 9.31 19.28 14.43
CA THR A 394 8.82 20.39 13.60
C THR A 394 9.76 21.57 13.64
N PHE A 395 10.16 22.07 12.49
CA PHE A 395 10.91 23.30 12.32
C PHE A 395 9.98 24.53 12.46
N GLU A 396 10.44 25.60 13.15
CA GLU A 396 9.62 26.81 13.29
C GLU A 396 9.69 27.68 12.02
N GLY A 397 8.56 27.96 11.40
CA GLY A 397 8.47 28.76 10.17
C GLY A 397 8.62 27.93 8.89
N LYS A 398 8.89 28.60 7.78
CA LYS A 398 9.21 27.97 6.50
C LYS A 398 10.63 27.45 6.47
N ILE A 399 10.84 26.40 5.71
CA ILE A 399 12.17 25.83 5.44
C ILE A 399 12.69 26.39 4.12
N ASN A 400 13.95 26.82 4.14
CA ASN A 400 14.77 27.11 2.99
C ASN A 400 16.06 26.30 3.13
N MET A 401 16.11 25.14 2.46
CA MET A 401 17.16 24.13 2.59
C MET A 401 18.04 24.13 1.34
N ALA A 402 19.33 24.40 1.52
CA ALA A 402 20.27 24.40 0.40
C ALA A 402 21.14 23.14 0.40
N PHE A 403 21.12 22.38 -0.68
CA PHE A 403 22.03 21.25 -0.88
C PHE A 403 23.45 21.74 -1.18
N HIS A 404 24.40 21.29 -0.36
CA HIS A 404 25.82 21.56 -0.55
C HIS A 404 26.52 20.29 -0.99
N ASN A 405 26.86 20.21 -2.28
CA ASN A 405 27.56 19.06 -2.83
C ASN A 405 29.02 19.05 -2.34
N VAL A 406 29.34 18.11 -1.44
CA VAL A 406 30.64 17.97 -0.80
C VAL A 406 31.35 16.74 -1.35
N TRP A 407 32.33 16.97 -2.25
CA TRP A 407 33.21 15.94 -2.78
C TRP A 407 34.40 15.71 -1.85
N GLY A 408 34.21 14.84 -0.86
CA GLY A 408 35.23 14.57 0.16
C GLY A 408 35.44 15.74 1.11
N THR A 409 36.29 15.55 2.11
CA THR A 409 36.50 16.52 3.22
C THR A 409 36.94 17.93 2.80
N GLN A 410 37.56 18.11 1.63
CA GLN A 410 37.96 19.43 1.16
C GLN A 410 36.77 20.30 0.71
N GLY A 411 35.68 19.68 0.27
CA GLY A 411 34.47 20.40 -0.06
C GLY A 411 33.88 21.16 1.11
N ASN A 412 34.04 20.65 2.33
CA ASN A 412 33.57 21.31 3.56
C ASN A 412 34.06 22.74 3.72
N TRP A 413 35.26 23.05 3.21
CA TRP A 413 35.88 24.37 3.35
C TRP A 413 35.21 25.44 2.48
N THR A 414 34.33 25.06 1.56
CA THR A 414 33.66 25.98 0.67
C THR A 414 32.36 26.57 1.29
N LEU A 415 31.87 26.03 2.40
CA LEU A 415 30.61 26.43 3.05
C LEU A 415 30.46 27.95 3.16
N THR A 416 31.39 28.62 3.81
CA THR A 416 31.30 30.07 4.05
C THR A 416 31.31 30.88 2.75
N SER A 417 32.08 30.43 1.74
CA SER A 417 32.11 31.11 0.45
C SER A 417 30.84 30.98 -0.33
N TYR A 418 30.20 29.80 -0.32
CA TYR A 418 28.96 29.54 -1.02
C TYR A 418 27.78 30.26 -0.37
N LEU A 419 27.69 30.25 0.94
CA LEU A 419 26.66 30.95 1.70
C LEU A 419 26.85 32.50 1.68
N SER A 420 27.97 33.03 1.21
CA SER A 420 28.19 34.47 1.22
C SER A 420 27.25 35.28 0.30
N GLU A 421 26.63 34.61 -0.68
CA GLU A 421 25.74 35.22 -1.67
C GLU A 421 24.28 34.73 -1.51
N THR A 422 24.01 33.82 -0.56
CA THR A 422 22.65 33.31 -0.28
C THR A 422 21.86 34.24 0.63
N GLN A 423 20.54 34.13 0.61
CA GLN A 423 19.62 34.85 1.49
C GLN A 423 18.60 33.88 2.10
N ASP A 424 18.32 34.07 3.37
CA ASP A 424 17.27 33.33 4.14
C ASP A 424 17.38 31.81 4.12
N VAL A 425 18.54 31.23 3.77
CA VAL A 425 18.83 29.82 4.01
C VAL A 425 18.81 29.57 5.50
N ASN A 426 18.10 28.54 5.95
CA ASN A 426 18.02 28.16 7.36
C ASN A 426 18.43 26.72 7.63
N ILE A 427 18.54 25.89 6.58
CA ILE A 427 19.06 24.54 6.65
C ILE A 427 20.11 24.35 5.55
N ILE A 428 21.24 23.76 5.91
CA ILE A 428 22.24 23.34 4.92
C ILE A 428 22.35 21.82 4.90
N ALA A 429 22.28 21.24 3.70
CA ALA A 429 22.29 19.79 3.48
C ALA A 429 23.56 19.35 2.75
N PRO A 430 24.66 19.05 3.48
CA PRO A 430 25.88 18.57 2.87
C PRO A 430 25.75 17.10 2.44
N THR A 431 26.20 16.75 1.23
CA THR A 431 26.27 15.38 0.73
C THR A 431 27.46 14.66 1.36
N TRP A 432 27.29 14.19 2.61
CA TRP A 432 28.42 13.72 3.42
C TRP A 432 28.59 12.22 3.48
N TYR A 433 27.52 11.48 3.31
CA TYR A 433 27.50 10.05 3.54
C TYR A 433 26.95 9.32 2.33
N TRP A 434 27.59 8.21 1.98
CA TRP A 434 27.05 7.29 0.99
C TRP A 434 27.29 5.85 1.43
N VAL A 435 26.34 4.98 1.08
CA VAL A 435 26.46 3.56 1.39
C VAL A 435 27.58 2.99 0.53
N SER A 436 28.61 2.44 1.17
CA SER A 436 29.82 2.04 0.45
C SER A 436 29.84 0.58 0.02
N ASP A 437 29.03 -0.29 0.63
CA ASP A 437 28.96 -1.72 0.32
C ASP A 437 27.65 -2.36 0.76
N ASP A 438 27.43 -3.61 0.34
CA ASP A 438 26.22 -4.41 0.63
C ASP A 438 26.06 -4.77 2.12
N TYR A 439 27.02 -4.48 2.97
CA TYR A 439 26.92 -4.66 4.42
C TYR A 439 26.43 -3.42 5.15
N GLY A 440 26.04 -2.37 4.42
CA GLY A 440 25.58 -1.10 5.00
C GLY A 440 26.70 -0.30 5.67
N ASN A 441 27.95 -0.42 5.21
CA ASN A 441 29.01 0.47 5.66
C ASN A 441 28.89 1.82 4.95
N LEU A 442 29.32 2.89 5.66
CA LEU A 442 29.31 4.26 5.15
C LEU A 442 30.71 4.72 4.76
N ASP A 443 30.83 5.34 3.60
CA ASP A 443 31.87 6.31 3.33
C ASP A 443 31.43 7.69 3.85
N LYS A 444 32.40 8.49 4.32
CA LYS A 444 32.12 9.62 5.22
C LYS A 444 32.95 10.85 4.87
N ALA A 445 32.29 12.01 4.83
CA ALA A 445 32.95 13.31 4.66
C ALA A 445 32.58 14.34 5.76
N GLY A 446 31.86 13.92 6.81
CA GLY A 446 31.43 14.78 7.91
C GLY A 446 32.59 15.43 8.64
N GLU A 447 32.43 16.69 9.08
CA GLU A 447 33.47 17.48 9.76
C GLU A 447 32.85 18.37 10.84
N LEU A 448 33.42 18.36 12.07
CA LEU A 448 32.91 19.12 13.20
C LEU A 448 32.98 20.64 12.95
N ASP A 449 34.11 21.15 12.39
CA ASP A 449 34.27 22.56 12.11
C ASP A 449 33.21 23.12 11.14
N TYR A 450 32.69 22.26 10.25
CA TYR A 450 31.57 22.61 9.36
C TYR A 450 30.29 22.85 10.15
N VAL A 451 29.90 21.90 11.01
CA VAL A 451 28.70 22.01 11.85
C VAL A 451 28.78 23.22 12.77
N GLU A 452 29.94 23.41 13.47
CA GLU A 452 30.12 24.57 14.32
C GLU A 452 30.03 25.90 13.54
N THR A 453 30.53 25.91 12.29
CA THR A 453 30.43 27.08 11.41
C THR A 453 28.98 27.34 10.99
N ALA A 454 28.27 26.34 10.53
CA ALA A 454 26.84 26.45 10.13
C ALA A 454 26.00 26.95 11.31
N HIS A 455 26.16 26.33 12.49
CA HIS A 455 25.44 26.74 13.71
C HIS A 455 25.79 28.19 14.11
N SER A 456 27.05 28.62 13.96
CA SER A 456 27.41 30.00 14.21
C SER A 456 26.74 31.02 13.29
N MET A 457 26.33 30.58 12.12
CA MET A 457 25.53 31.35 11.14
C MET A 457 24.02 31.24 11.37
N GLY A 458 23.59 30.38 12.29
CA GLY A 458 22.18 30.15 12.63
C GLY A 458 21.48 29.15 11.74
N LEU A 459 22.24 28.27 11.08
CA LEU A 459 21.72 27.20 10.20
C LEU A 459 21.65 25.88 10.94
N GLU A 460 20.62 25.07 10.70
CA GLU A 460 20.65 23.63 10.97
C GLU A 460 21.43 22.89 9.87
N VAL A 461 22.02 21.76 10.23
CA VAL A 461 22.74 20.87 9.31
C VAL A 461 21.98 19.56 9.20
N TRP A 462 21.41 19.29 8.03
CA TRP A 462 20.79 17.99 7.72
C TRP A 462 21.71 17.22 6.79
N ALA A 463 22.40 16.23 7.34
CA ALA A 463 23.42 15.48 6.60
C ALA A 463 22.76 14.50 5.62
N VAL A 464 23.11 14.61 4.34
CA VAL A 464 22.59 13.72 3.28
C VAL A 464 23.33 12.38 3.34
N VAL A 465 22.55 11.30 3.21
CA VAL A 465 23.04 9.94 2.94
C VAL A 465 22.42 9.43 1.65
N ASP A 466 23.26 9.01 0.70
CA ASP A 466 22.85 8.50 -0.59
C ASP A 466 23.33 7.05 -0.85
N ASN A 467 22.79 6.40 -1.88
CA ASN A 467 23.17 5.07 -2.34
C ASN A 467 23.77 5.06 -3.75
N ILE A 468 23.83 6.21 -4.43
CA ILE A 468 24.19 6.30 -5.85
C ILE A 468 25.67 6.57 -6.10
N ASN A 469 26.41 7.06 -5.10
CA ASN A 469 27.83 7.41 -5.24
C ASN A 469 28.80 6.22 -4.99
N SER A 470 28.28 5.01 -4.76
CA SER A 470 29.08 3.81 -4.57
C SER A 470 29.32 3.06 -5.89
N SER A 471 30.54 2.61 -6.10
CA SER A 471 30.89 1.72 -7.22
C SER A 471 30.90 0.23 -6.83
N THR A 472 30.55 -0.09 -5.59
CA THR A 472 30.68 -1.44 -4.99
C THR A 472 29.35 -2.00 -4.48
N LEU A 473 28.28 -1.21 -4.46
CA LEU A 473 26.92 -1.72 -4.23
C LEU A 473 26.50 -2.65 -5.37
N ASP A 474 25.77 -3.71 -5.02
CA ASP A 474 25.11 -4.54 -6.01
C ASP A 474 23.81 -3.87 -6.53
N ASP A 475 23.35 -4.31 -7.70
CA ASP A 475 22.13 -3.78 -8.33
C ASP A 475 20.86 -4.12 -7.53
N ASN A 476 20.94 -5.02 -6.54
CA ASN A 476 19.82 -5.46 -5.72
C ASN A 476 19.75 -4.72 -4.37
N HIS A 477 20.57 -3.72 -4.13
CA HIS A 477 20.58 -2.94 -2.89
C HIS A 477 20.58 -3.82 -1.63
N SER A 478 21.41 -4.88 -1.63
CA SER A 478 21.41 -5.93 -0.59
C SER A 478 21.64 -5.39 0.81
N PHE A 479 22.20 -4.18 0.97
CA PHE A 479 22.36 -3.52 2.26
C PHE A 479 21.02 -3.24 2.98
N LEU A 480 19.88 -3.30 2.29
CA LEU A 480 18.53 -3.13 2.88
C LEU A 480 17.91 -4.47 3.33
N THR A 481 18.38 -5.60 2.79
CA THR A 481 17.64 -6.88 2.84
C THR A 481 17.73 -7.63 4.16
N THR A 482 18.69 -7.30 5.05
CA THR A 482 18.80 -7.96 6.35
C THR A 482 18.76 -6.99 7.52
N LEU A 483 18.26 -7.46 8.66
CA LEU A 483 18.26 -6.66 9.88
C LEU A 483 19.67 -6.19 10.26
N GLN A 484 20.68 -7.06 10.09
CA GLN A 484 22.07 -6.71 10.44
C GLN A 484 22.61 -5.56 9.60
N THR A 485 22.37 -5.56 8.28
CA THR A 485 22.89 -4.54 7.38
C THR A 485 22.21 -3.19 7.60
N ARG A 486 20.88 -3.18 7.76
CA ARG A 486 20.13 -1.98 8.12
C ARG A 486 20.58 -1.42 9.48
N THR A 487 20.70 -2.29 10.49
CA THR A 487 21.17 -1.89 11.83
C THR A 487 22.57 -1.30 11.75
N ASN A 488 23.50 -1.91 10.99
CA ASN A 488 24.86 -1.39 10.82
C ASN A 488 24.86 0.02 10.21
N LEU A 489 24.04 0.25 9.19
CA LEU A 489 23.90 1.56 8.55
C LEU A 489 23.33 2.59 9.52
N ILE A 490 22.24 2.28 10.21
CA ILE A 490 21.58 3.15 11.18
C ILE A 490 22.51 3.52 12.36
N GLU A 491 23.19 2.52 12.95
CA GLU A 491 24.11 2.76 14.05
C GLU A 491 25.26 3.70 13.65
N GLN A 492 25.78 3.57 12.43
CA GLN A 492 26.80 4.48 11.92
C GLN A 492 26.27 5.90 11.74
N LEU A 493 25.08 6.09 11.13
CA LEU A 493 24.46 7.41 10.94
C LEU A 493 24.23 8.12 12.29
N ILE A 494 23.68 7.43 13.27
CA ILE A 494 23.44 7.99 14.61
C ILE A 494 24.76 8.30 15.32
N ALA A 495 25.79 7.45 15.17
CA ALA A 495 27.11 7.70 15.76
C ALA A 495 27.81 8.93 15.13
N GLU A 496 27.60 9.18 13.83
CA GLU A 496 28.11 10.38 13.17
C GLU A 496 27.38 11.63 13.68
N ALA A 497 26.06 11.55 13.84
CA ALA A 497 25.26 12.63 14.41
C ALA A 497 25.68 12.97 15.85
N ASP A 498 25.91 11.98 16.70
CA ASP A 498 26.44 12.19 18.06
C ASP A 498 27.85 12.78 18.04
N THR A 499 28.68 12.38 17.07
CA THR A 499 30.07 12.82 16.95
C THR A 499 30.21 14.28 16.51
N TYR A 500 29.42 14.67 15.49
CA TYR A 500 29.54 16.00 14.88
C TYR A 500 28.44 16.97 15.32
N GLY A 501 27.33 16.47 15.89
CA GLY A 501 26.27 17.30 16.44
C GLY A 501 25.41 17.98 15.37
N PHE A 502 25.23 17.35 14.21
CA PHE A 502 24.29 17.83 13.20
C PHE A 502 22.83 17.55 13.59
N ASP A 503 21.87 18.28 13.03
CA ASP A 503 20.50 18.39 13.51
C ASP A 503 19.54 17.42 12.82
N GLY A 504 19.86 16.97 11.60
CA GLY A 504 19.01 16.08 10.81
C GLY A 504 19.77 15.12 9.91
N ILE A 505 19.10 14.05 9.54
CA ILE A 505 19.50 13.11 8.48
C ILE A 505 18.52 13.28 7.33
N ASN A 506 19.06 13.48 6.14
CA ASN A 506 18.31 13.47 4.88
C ASN A 506 18.67 12.20 4.11
N VAL A 507 17.69 11.35 3.81
CA VAL A 507 17.88 10.10 3.06
C VAL A 507 17.55 10.37 1.61
N ASP A 508 18.55 10.24 0.76
CA ASP A 508 18.46 10.39 -0.70
C ASP A 508 18.78 9.05 -1.37
N PHE A 509 17.86 8.07 -1.18
CA PHE A 509 18.01 6.74 -1.77
C PHE A 509 17.23 6.67 -3.07
N GLU A 510 17.98 6.60 -4.16
CA GLU A 510 17.46 6.57 -5.52
C GLU A 510 17.58 5.18 -6.14
N LEU A 511 16.82 4.94 -7.23
CA LEU A 511 16.89 3.71 -8.03
C LEU A 511 16.71 2.41 -7.24
N ILE A 512 15.99 2.46 -6.12
CA ILE A 512 15.63 1.25 -5.37
C ILE A 512 14.79 0.35 -6.29
N PRO A 513 15.14 -0.95 -6.46
CA PRO A 513 14.31 -1.86 -7.24
C PRO A 513 12.96 -2.13 -6.57
N GLU A 514 11.92 -2.43 -7.36
CA GLU A 514 10.58 -2.75 -6.85
C GLU A 514 10.60 -3.90 -5.83
N GLU A 515 11.42 -4.91 -6.04
CA GLU A 515 11.58 -6.04 -5.12
C GLU A 515 12.16 -5.66 -3.74
N ASN A 516 12.82 -4.51 -3.63
CA ASN A 516 13.38 -4.00 -2.36
C ASN A 516 12.55 -2.85 -1.75
N GLY A 517 11.39 -2.55 -2.30
CA GLY A 517 10.53 -1.48 -1.77
C GLY A 517 10.14 -1.70 -0.31
N GLU A 518 9.75 -2.93 0.07
CA GLU A 518 9.44 -3.27 1.46
C GLU A 518 10.68 -3.17 2.37
N ASP A 519 11.86 -3.57 1.90
CA ASP A 519 13.11 -3.46 2.64
C ASP A 519 13.48 -2.00 2.90
N TYR A 520 13.26 -1.13 1.91
CA TYR A 520 13.47 0.31 2.04
C TYR A 520 12.52 0.93 3.06
N ILE A 521 11.25 0.63 3.01
CA ILE A 521 10.27 1.13 3.98
C ILE A 521 10.60 0.65 5.40
N GLU A 522 11.02 -0.61 5.54
CA GLU A 522 11.44 -1.12 6.84
C GLU A 522 12.70 -0.40 7.36
N PHE A 523 13.66 -0.07 6.49
CA PHE A 523 14.81 0.77 6.84
C PHE A 523 14.36 2.15 7.34
N ILE A 524 13.41 2.80 6.66
CA ILE A 524 12.88 4.12 7.09
C ILE A 524 12.21 4.03 8.46
N ARG A 525 11.44 2.97 8.73
CA ARG A 525 10.82 2.73 10.04
C ARG A 525 11.87 2.58 11.14
N GLU A 526 12.85 1.72 10.91
CA GLU A 526 13.94 1.48 11.87
C GLU A 526 14.79 2.75 12.11
N LEU A 527 15.12 3.49 11.05
CA LEU A 527 15.87 4.74 11.14
C LEU A 527 15.06 5.82 11.88
N SER A 528 13.77 5.93 11.63
CA SER A 528 12.89 6.88 12.32
C SER A 528 12.89 6.65 13.84
N ILE A 529 12.80 5.39 14.28
CA ILE A 529 12.90 5.05 15.72
C ILE A 529 14.22 5.56 16.30
N ALA A 530 15.33 5.32 15.60
CA ALA A 530 16.67 5.73 16.05
C ALA A 530 16.83 7.25 16.07
N CYS A 531 16.41 7.95 15.02
CA CYS A 531 16.42 9.41 14.94
C CYS A 531 15.55 10.04 16.03
N ARG A 532 14.37 9.50 16.28
CA ARG A 532 13.47 9.97 17.33
C ARG A 532 14.09 9.82 18.71
N ALA A 533 14.76 8.68 18.99
CA ALA A 533 15.47 8.45 20.24
C ALA A 533 16.65 9.40 20.43
N ALA A 534 17.32 9.77 19.34
CA ALA A 534 18.45 10.71 19.34
C ALA A 534 18.01 12.19 19.31
N GLY A 535 16.75 12.48 19.01
CA GLY A 535 16.24 13.86 18.84
C GLY A 535 16.72 14.53 17.57
N ILE A 536 16.92 13.75 16.49
CA ILE A 536 17.43 14.16 15.18
C ILE A 536 16.26 14.18 14.20
N THR A 537 16.16 15.24 13.39
CA THR A 537 15.17 15.36 12.31
C THR A 537 15.47 14.33 11.21
N LEU A 538 14.42 13.65 10.72
CA LEU A 538 14.51 12.74 9.58
C LEU A 538 13.73 13.30 8.39
N SER A 539 14.40 13.48 7.27
CA SER A 539 13.80 13.80 5.98
C SER A 539 14.16 12.78 4.91
N VAL A 540 13.32 12.63 3.90
CA VAL A 540 13.54 11.72 2.77
C VAL A 540 13.30 12.44 1.46
N ASP A 541 14.18 12.21 0.48
CA ASP A 541 14.02 12.71 -0.88
C ASP A 541 13.25 11.69 -1.71
N ASN A 542 12.27 12.17 -2.50
CA ASN A 542 11.44 11.31 -3.31
C ASN A 542 11.20 11.91 -4.69
N TYR A 543 11.22 11.09 -5.71
CA TYR A 543 10.61 11.45 -6.99
C TYR A 543 9.11 11.75 -6.81
N PRO A 544 8.47 12.53 -7.69
CA PRO A 544 7.01 12.59 -7.74
C PRO A 544 6.41 11.19 -7.76
N ALA A 545 5.36 10.96 -6.97
CA ALA A 545 4.80 9.63 -6.71
C ALA A 545 3.95 9.09 -7.87
N TYR A 546 4.57 8.81 -9.00
CA TYR A 546 3.92 8.20 -10.15
C TYR A 546 3.65 6.70 -9.93
N SER A 547 2.76 6.13 -10.72
CA SER A 547 2.37 4.72 -10.61
C SER A 547 3.51 3.72 -10.84
N TYR A 548 4.61 4.11 -11.46
CA TYR A 548 5.77 3.23 -11.71
C TYR A 548 6.73 3.14 -10.53
N ASN A 549 6.67 4.07 -9.57
CA ASN A 549 7.51 4.08 -8.37
C ASN A 549 6.68 3.96 -7.07
N TYR A 550 5.48 3.36 -7.15
CA TYR A 550 4.54 3.18 -6.03
C TYR A 550 5.15 2.46 -4.83
N TYR A 551 6.16 1.62 -5.06
CA TYR A 551 6.84 0.82 -4.03
C TYR A 551 7.75 1.64 -3.11
N TYR A 552 7.97 2.92 -3.40
CA TYR A 552 8.55 3.86 -2.44
C TYR A 552 7.59 4.18 -1.30
N ASP A 553 6.30 3.89 -1.46
CA ASP A 553 5.24 4.02 -0.45
C ASP A 553 5.29 5.34 0.32
N LEU A 554 5.02 6.42 -0.39
CA LEU A 554 5.07 7.77 0.16
C LEU A 554 4.10 7.99 1.33
N GLU A 555 2.97 7.26 1.37
CA GLU A 555 2.01 7.29 2.46
C GLU A 555 2.64 6.78 3.76
N GLU A 556 3.29 5.61 3.70
CA GLU A 556 3.96 5.04 4.88
C GLU A 556 5.20 5.85 5.26
N GLN A 557 6.01 6.33 4.31
CA GLN A 557 7.09 7.28 4.61
C GLN A 557 6.55 8.49 5.37
N GLY A 558 5.43 9.08 4.90
CA GLY A 558 4.77 10.22 5.54
C GLY A 558 4.31 9.95 6.98
N VAL A 559 4.11 8.70 7.39
CA VAL A 559 3.82 8.34 8.79
C VAL A 559 5.07 8.44 9.66
N TRP A 560 6.23 8.05 9.13
CA TRP A 560 7.44 7.83 9.93
C TRP A 560 8.43 8.99 9.95
N VAL A 561 8.58 9.72 8.83
CA VAL A 561 9.56 10.81 8.72
C VAL A 561 9.01 12.15 9.18
N ASP A 562 9.87 13.10 9.49
CA ASP A 562 9.47 14.46 9.84
C ASP A 562 9.11 15.27 8.59
N TYR A 563 9.87 15.12 7.52
CA TYR A 563 9.67 15.82 6.25
C TYR A 563 9.85 14.91 5.04
N VAL A 564 8.98 15.10 4.06
CA VAL A 564 9.11 14.54 2.72
C VAL A 564 9.53 15.65 1.77
N ILE A 565 10.62 15.44 1.06
CA ILE A 565 11.13 16.34 0.04
C ILE A 565 10.78 15.75 -1.32
N VAL A 566 10.03 16.49 -2.12
CA VAL A 566 9.69 16.12 -3.49
C VAL A 566 10.74 16.71 -4.43
N MET A 567 11.49 15.89 -5.13
CA MET A 567 12.44 16.29 -6.17
C MET A 567 11.68 16.80 -7.39
N GLY A 568 11.36 18.09 -7.38
CA GLY A 568 10.60 18.76 -8.47
C GLY A 568 11.47 19.04 -9.70
N TYR A 569 12.42 18.13 -10.01
CA TYR A 569 13.35 18.24 -11.13
C TYR A 569 13.65 16.85 -11.71
N ASP A 570 14.50 16.82 -12.74
CA ASP A 570 14.80 15.65 -13.58
C ASP A 570 13.57 15.05 -14.29
N GLU A 571 12.58 15.91 -14.64
CA GLU A 571 11.49 15.58 -15.58
C GLU A 571 12.04 15.03 -16.90
N HIS A 572 13.09 15.68 -17.41
CA HIS A 572 13.95 15.16 -18.47
C HIS A 572 15.40 15.19 -17.98
N TYR A 573 16.02 14.03 -17.95
CA TYR A 573 17.34 13.75 -17.36
C TYR A 573 18.35 13.27 -18.40
N ALA A 574 19.61 13.04 -18.00
CA ALA A 574 20.60 12.40 -18.86
C ALA A 574 20.07 11.05 -19.36
N GLY A 575 20.19 10.78 -20.66
CA GLY A 575 19.66 9.55 -21.26
C GLY A 575 18.19 9.60 -21.68
N SER A 576 17.45 10.70 -21.44
CA SER A 576 16.12 10.88 -22.01
C SER A 576 16.15 10.82 -23.52
N SER A 577 15.20 10.11 -24.14
CA SER A 577 15.11 9.94 -25.59
C SER A 577 14.67 11.22 -26.32
N GLU A 578 14.11 12.17 -25.59
CA GLU A 578 13.62 13.46 -26.09
C GLU A 578 14.19 14.60 -25.24
N ALA A 579 14.50 15.73 -25.89
CA ALA A 579 14.91 16.95 -25.22
C ALA A 579 13.70 17.61 -24.55
N GLY A 580 13.86 18.07 -23.31
CA GLY A 580 12.79 18.71 -22.56
C GLY A 580 13.27 19.55 -21.38
N SER A 581 12.31 20.11 -20.64
CA SER A 581 12.55 20.81 -19.39
C SER A 581 13.04 19.86 -18.30
N VAL A 582 13.98 20.27 -17.48
CA VAL A 582 14.35 19.52 -16.28
C VAL A 582 13.31 19.66 -15.16
N SER A 583 12.48 20.73 -15.21
CA SER A 583 11.51 21.05 -14.16
C SER A 583 10.46 22.01 -14.72
N SER A 584 9.47 21.48 -15.46
CA SER A 584 8.35 22.30 -15.92
C SER A 584 7.43 22.66 -14.75
N ILE A 585 6.67 23.74 -14.93
CA ILE A 585 5.70 24.17 -13.90
C ILE A 585 4.62 23.11 -13.65
N SER A 586 4.23 22.33 -14.67
CA SER A 586 3.30 21.20 -14.51
C SER A 586 3.90 20.05 -13.70
N TYR A 587 5.17 19.76 -13.90
CA TYR A 587 5.86 18.70 -13.15
C TYR A 587 5.93 19.02 -11.66
N VAL A 588 6.26 20.27 -11.30
CA VAL A 588 6.26 20.73 -9.92
C VAL A 588 4.85 20.71 -9.31
N ASP A 589 3.84 21.18 -10.06
CA ASP A 589 2.45 21.19 -9.62
C ASP A 589 1.92 19.78 -9.36
N GLU A 590 2.15 18.84 -10.28
CA GLU A 590 1.75 17.44 -10.17
C GLU A 590 2.48 16.73 -9.00
N GLY A 591 3.80 16.92 -8.87
CA GLY A 591 4.58 16.31 -7.81
C GLY A 591 4.12 16.73 -6.42
N ILE A 592 3.83 18.03 -6.23
CA ILE A 592 3.27 18.54 -4.97
C ILE A 592 1.87 17.97 -4.72
N GLN A 593 1.00 17.93 -5.73
CA GLN A 593 -0.35 17.37 -5.57
C GLN A 593 -0.31 15.91 -5.12
N MET A 594 0.54 15.09 -5.75
CA MET A 594 0.70 13.68 -5.39
C MET A 594 1.17 13.52 -3.93
N ALA A 595 2.12 14.32 -3.49
CA ALA A 595 2.59 14.26 -2.10
C ALA A 595 1.50 14.69 -1.10
N LEU A 596 0.70 15.71 -1.44
CA LEU A 596 -0.38 16.21 -0.58
C LEU A 596 -1.59 15.29 -0.50
N GLU A 597 -1.68 14.25 -1.33
CA GLU A 597 -2.71 13.23 -1.19
C GLU A 597 -2.51 12.39 0.09
N VAL A 598 -1.26 12.26 0.55
CA VAL A 598 -0.88 11.35 1.63
C VAL A 598 -0.05 11.99 2.75
N VAL A 599 0.53 13.18 2.53
CA VAL A 599 1.35 13.90 3.53
C VAL A 599 0.77 15.30 3.77
N ASP A 600 0.75 15.74 5.01
CA ASP A 600 0.30 17.10 5.36
C ASP A 600 1.24 18.18 4.79
N ALA A 601 0.68 19.28 4.29
CA ALA A 601 1.43 20.34 3.61
C ALA A 601 2.55 20.96 4.44
N ASP A 602 2.41 20.99 5.77
CA ASP A 602 3.41 21.51 6.70
C ASP A 602 4.60 20.54 6.94
N ARG A 603 4.61 19.41 6.24
CA ARG A 603 5.71 18.43 6.23
C ARG A 603 6.22 18.10 4.81
N VAL A 604 5.66 18.75 3.78
CA VAL A 604 6.12 18.62 2.41
C VAL A 604 7.04 19.78 2.07
N ILE A 605 8.24 19.49 1.58
CA ILE A 605 9.20 20.43 1.01
C ILE A 605 9.30 20.11 -0.49
N ASN A 606 9.30 21.11 -1.37
CA ASN A 606 9.54 20.86 -2.79
C ASN A 606 10.94 21.34 -3.17
N ALA A 607 11.72 20.45 -3.75
CA ALA A 607 13.05 20.79 -4.25
C ALA A 607 12.97 21.32 -5.68
N ILE A 608 13.80 22.33 -5.97
CA ILE A 608 13.90 23.03 -7.25
C ILE A 608 15.34 22.98 -7.77
N PRO A 609 15.54 22.93 -9.10
CA PRO A 609 16.87 22.91 -9.70
C PRO A 609 17.45 24.31 -9.90
N PHE A 610 18.75 24.46 -9.65
CA PHE A 610 19.54 25.61 -10.08
C PHE A 610 20.33 25.34 -11.37
N TYR A 611 19.96 24.31 -12.12
CA TYR A 611 20.62 23.90 -13.36
C TYR A 611 19.63 23.76 -14.50
N SER A 612 20.14 23.84 -15.71
CA SER A 612 19.42 23.48 -16.94
C SER A 612 20.26 22.52 -17.76
N ARG A 613 19.63 21.78 -18.67
CA ARG A 613 20.34 20.89 -19.61
C ARG A 613 20.49 21.54 -20.98
N ILE A 614 21.69 21.43 -21.55
CA ILE A 614 21.97 21.75 -22.94
C ILE A 614 21.75 20.47 -23.75
N TRP A 615 20.63 20.40 -24.43
CA TRP A 615 20.27 19.28 -25.28
C TRP A 615 20.86 19.40 -26.67
N LYS A 616 21.46 18.35 -27.20
CA LYS A 616 22.07 18.28 -28.52
C LYS A 616 21.46 17.10 -29.30
N THR A 617 20.72 17.41 -30.37
CA THR A 617 20.15 16.37 -31.24
C THR A 617 20.90 16.37 -32.58
N THR A 618 21.61 15.27 -32.87
CA THR A 618 22.37 15.05 -34.12
C THR A 618 21.92 13.77 -34.79
N ASP A 619 21.44 13.81 -36.01
CA ASP A 619 20.96 12.64 -36.77
C ASP A 619 19.89 11.80 -36.01
N GLY A 620 19.10 12.45 -35.12
CA GLY A 620 18.07 11.82 -34.31
C GLY A 620 18.55 11.24 -32.98
N VAL A 621 19.83 11.35 -32.67
CA VAL A 621 20.39 10.98 -31.37
C VAL A 621 20.38 12.19 -30.45
N VAL A 622 19.79 12.05 -29.26
CA VAL A 622 19.70 13.07 -28.23
C VAL A 622 20.77 12.84 -27.18
N THR A 623 21.49 13.89 -26.82
CA THR A 623 22.44 13.91 -25.70
C THR A 623 22.27 15.19 -24.91
N SER A 624 22.64 15.21 -23.63
CA SER A 624 22.54 16.43 -22.83
C SER A 624 23.67 16.53 -21.80
N GLU A 625 23.95 17.75 -21.37
CA GLU A 625 24.88 18.07 -20.29
C GLU A 625 24.19 19.10 -19.38
N ALA A 626 24.33 18.96 -18.03
CA ALA A 626 23.77 19.86 -17.05
C ALA A 626 24.76 21.01 -16.75
N TYR A 627 24.26 22.23 -16.65
CA TYR A 627 25.03 23.42 -16.34
C TYR A 627 24.29 24.36 -15.41
N GLY A 628 25.01 25.03 -14.52
CA GLY A 628 24.44 26.07 -13.66
C GLY A 628 23.91 27.29 -14.45
N MET A 629 23.11 28.10 -13.79
CA MET A 629 22.39 29.22 -14.40
C MET A 629 23.31 30.21 -15.12
N SER A 630 24.47 30.56 -14.54
CA SER A 630 25.44 31.47 -15.13
C SER A 630 26.03 30.92 -16.44
N ASP A 631 26.41 29.64 -16.44
CA ASP A 631 27.02 28.99 -17.61
C ASP A 631 26.00 28.84 -18.74
N ILE A 632 24.74 28.57 -18.43
CA ILE A 632 23.65 28.55 -19.39
C ILE A 632 23.45 29.92 -20.04
N GLN A 633 23.45 31.01 -19.29
CA GLN A 633 23.34 32.37 -19.82
C GLN A 633 24.52 32.73 -20.72
N GLU A 634 25.73 32.33 -20.33
CA GLU A 634 26.93 32.51 -21.15
C GLU A 634 26.86 31.68 -22.44
N TYR A 635 26.42 30.40 -22.34
CA TYR A 635 26.25 29.54 -23.51
C TYR A 635 25.27 30.12 -24.52
N ILE A 636 24.07 30.54 -24.08
CA ILE A 636 23.04 31.15 -24.91
C ILE A 636 23.60 32.41 -25.63
N THR A 637 24.36 33.23 -24.92
CA THR A 637 24.96 34.44 -25.47
C THR A 637 26.03 34.12 -26.52
N ASN A 638 26.93 33.18 -26.22
CA ASN A 638 28.05 32.82 -27.09
C ASN A 638 27.59 32.15 -28.38
N HIS A 639 26.47 31.38 -28.34
CA HIS A 639 25.88 30.71 -29.48
C HIS A 639 24.80 31.54 -30.18
N ASN A 640 24.55 32.81 -29.77
CA ASN A 640 23.53 33.69 -30.29
C ASN A 640 22.14 33.00 -30.43
N MET A 641 21.73 32.26 -29.42
CA MET A 641 20.49 31.50 -29.46
C MET A 641 19.26 32.39 -29.47
N THR A 642 18.19 31.93 -30.10
CA THR A 642 16.89 32.61 -30.06
C THR A 642 16.18 32.21 -28.77
N VAL A 643 15.83 33.21 -27.97
CA VAL A 643 15.18 32.97 -26.65
C VAL A 643 13.73 33.45 -26.72
N SER A 644 12.79 32.67 -26.22
CA SER A 644 11.37 33.02 -26.10
C SER A 644 10.78 32.41 -24.81
N TRP A 645 9.79 33.08 -24.22
CA TRP A 645 9.07 32.53 -23.09
C TRP A 645 8.18 31.38 -23.53
N ASP A 646 8.31 30.23 -22.89
CA ASP A 646 7.41 29.08 -23.02
C ASP A 646 6.48 29.01 -21.80
N ALA A 647 5.23 29.40 -22.01
CA ALA A 647 4.23 29.43 -20.94
C ALA A 647 3.76 28.02 -20.52
N SER A 648 4.04 27.00 -21.30
CA SER A 648 3.67 25.61 -20.95
C SER A 648 4.62 25.00 -19.93
N THR A 649 5.89 25.38 -19.97
CA THR A 649 6.90 24.94 -19.00
C THR A 649 7.14 25.95 -17.89
N GLY A 650 6.69 27.21 -18.07
CA GLY A 650 6.99 28.31 -17.15
C GLY A 650 8.45 28.75 -17.19
N GLN A 651 9.09 28.65 -18.36
CA GLN A 651 10.53 28.88 -18.54
C GLN A 651 10.82 29.66 -19.80
N TYR A 652 12.01 30.23 -19.91
CA TYR A 652 12.55 30.67 -21.19
C TYR A 652 13.08 29.46 -21.96
N TYR A 653 12.70 29.37 -23.23
CA TYR A 653 13.20 28.38 -24.18
C TYR A 653 14.19 29.02 -25.14
N ALA A 654 15.36 28.40 -25.30
CA ALA A 654 16.39 28.82 -26.21
C ALA A 654 16.73 27.72 -27.22
N GLU A 655 16.88 28.08 -28.50
CA GLU A 655 17.30 27.13 -29.54
C GLU A 655 18.26 27.74 -30.57
N THR A 656 19.11 26.89 -31.13
CA THR A 656 19.92 27.17 -32.30
C THR A 656 20.22 25.86 -33.07
N THR A 657 20.75 25.99 -34.30
CA THR A 657 21.26 24.85 -35.05
C THR A 657 22.67 25.15 -35.52
N GLU A 658 23.62 24.31 -35.14
CA GLU A 658 25.03 24.47 -35.51
C GLU A 658 25.54 23.14 -36.11
N ASP A 659 26.18 23.25 -37.29
CA ASP A 659 26.77 22.12 -38.02
C ASP A 659 25.84 20.87 -38.18
N GLY A 660 24.52 21.11 -38.22
CA GLY A 660 23.51 20.05 -38.34
C GLY A 660 23.00 19.49 -37.01
N THR A 661 23.50 19.96 -35.89
CA THR A 661 23.02 19.63 -34.54
C THR A 661 22.02 20.66 -34.07
N LEU A 662 20.80 20.24 -33.68
CA LEU A 662 19.83 21.08 -33.01
C LEU A 662 20.23 21.17 -31.51
N ILE A 663 20.34 22.39 -31.00
CA ILE A 663 20.66 22.68 -29.59
C ILE A 663 19.44 23.33 -28.96
N GLN A 664 18.97 22.81 -27.85
CA GLN A 664 17.76 23.26 -27.16
C GLN A 664 18.03 23.39 -25.66
N ILE A 665 17.47 24.40 -25.01
CA ILE A 665 17.62 24.65 -23.57
C ILE A 665 16.28 25.18 -23.04
N TRP A 666 15.74 24.59 -21.99
CA TRP A 666 14.71 25.17 -21.11
C TRP A 666 15.45 25.76 -19.92
N VAL A 667 15.38 27.08 -19.77
CA VAL A 667 16.27 27.84 -18.89
C VAL A 667 15.70 27.94 -17.49
N GLU A 668 16.45 27.49 -16.50
CA GLU A 668 16.21 27.86 -15.11
C GLU A 668 16.85 29.21 -14.82
N ASP A 669 16.04 30.14 -14.31
CA ASP A 669 16.42 31.47 -13.90
C ASP A 669 15.47 32.02 -12.81
N ALA A 670 15.70 33.22 -12.33
CA ALA A 670 14.89 33.83 -11.27
C ALA A 670 13.38 33.89 -11.63
N GLU A 671 13.00 33.96 -12.90
CA GLU A 671 11.57 34.00 -13.30
C GLU A 671 10.95 32.60 -13.26
N SER A 672 11.64 31.57 -13.74
CA SER A 672 11.16 30.17 -13.64
C SER A 672 11.06 29.72 -12.19
N ILE A 673 12.03 30.07 -11.36
CA ILE A 673 12.01 29.82 -9.91
C ILE A 673 10.81 30.51 -9.26
N ARG A 674 10.51 31.76 -9.60
CA ARG A 674 9.34 32.49 -9.11
C ARG A 674 8.03 31.74 -9.40
N GLN A 675 7.86 31.22 -10.65
CA GLN A 675 6.67 30.48 -11.02
C GLN A 675 6.49 29.22 -10.15
N LYS A 676 7.58 28.50 -9.88
CA LYS A 676 7.55 27.30 -8.99
C LYS A 676 7.21 27.67 -7.56
N LEU A 677 7.83 28.72 -7.02
CA LEU A 677 7.54 29.21 -5.66
C LEU A 677 6.09 29.72 -5.51
N ASP A 678 5.50 30.30 -6.55
CA ASP A 678 4.10 30.71 -6.57
C ASP A 678 3.15 29.48 -6.46
N VAL A 679 3.49 28.35 -7.11
CA VAL A 679 2.76 27.08 -6.97
C VAL A 679 2.91 26.56 -5.54
N MET A 680 4.11 26.48 -5.01
CA MET A 680 4.41 26.03 -3.66
C MET A 680 3.67 26.87 -2.62
N GLN A 681 3.63 28.19 -2.79
CA GLN A 681 2.88 29.10 -1.92
C GLN A 681 1.37 28.85 -2.00
N ALA A 682 0.83 28.54 -3.18
CA ALA A 682 -0.59 28.26 -3.35
C ALA A 682 -1.03 26.99 -2.60
N TYR A 683 -0.18 25.99 -2.53
CA TYR A 683 -0.42 24.76 -1.79
C TYR A 683 -0.09 24.88 -0.27
N GLY A 684 0.72 25.86 0.10
CA GLY A 684 1.13 26.07 1.48
C GLY A 684 2.07 25.01 2.01
N VAL A 685 2.92 24.46 1.15
CA VAL A 685 3.95 23.49 1.55
C VAL A 685 4.96 24.11 2.52
N LYS A 686 5.64 23.28 3.28
CA LYS A 686 6.54 23.66 4.37
C LYS A 686 7.70 24.54 3.93
N GLY A 687 8.23 24.31 2.75
CA GLY A 687 9.39 25.03 2.31
C GLY A 687 9.89 24.67 0.94
N VAL A 688 11.07 25.18 0.63
CA VAL A 688 11.84 24.95 -0.59
C VAL A 688 13.17 24.30 -0.26
N ALA A 689 13.66 23.46 -1.16
CA ALA A 689 15.03 22.96 -1.16
C ALA A 689 15.68 23.24 -2.52
N GLU A 690 16.97 23.52 -2.58
CA GLU A 690 17.65 23.90 -3.81
C GLU A 690 18.75 22.93 -4.19
N TRP A 691 18.63 22.29 -5.34
CA TRP A 691 19.70 21.49 -5.94
C TRP A 691 20.41 22.28 -7.04
N ARG A 692 21.58 22.82 -6.87
CA ARG A 692 22.39 22.86 -5.64
C ARG A 692 23.14 24.20 -5.59
N LEU A 693 23.72 24.51 -4.43
CA LEU A 693 24.61 25.66 -4.28
C LEU A 693 25.74 25.67 -5.34
N GLN A 694 26.13 26.84 -5.77
CA GLN A 694 27.06 27.17 -6.87
C GLN A 694 26.46 27.11 -8.28
N PHE A 695 25.28 26.62 -8.45
CA PHE A 695 24.62 26.60 -9.77
C PHE A 695 23.74 27.81 -10.00
N GLU A 696 23.42 28.54 -8.96
CA GLU A 696 22.52 29.69 -8.98
C GLU A 696 23.17 30.96 -9.51
N THR A 697 22.31 31.90 -9.93
CA THR A 697 22.64 33.32 -10.05
C THR A 697 22.14 34.07 -8.81
N SER A 698 22.80 35.14 -8.42
CA SER A 698 22.48 35.86 -7.16
C SER A 698 21.07 36.44 -7.08
N ASP A 699 20.39 36.65 -8.22
CA ASP A 699 19.02 37.20 -8.30
C ASP A 699 17.93 36.20 -7.95
N VAL A 700 18.22 34.88 -7.92
CA VAL A 700 17.26 33.88 -7.45
C VAL A 700 16.99 34.00 -5.95
N TRP A 701 18.00 34.41 -5.19
CA TRP A 701 17.86 34.58 -3.74
C TRP A 701 16.89 35.69 -3.35
N ASP A 702 16.77 36.75 -4.16
CA ASP A 702 15.75 37.78 -3.94
C ASP A 702 14.32 37.21 -4.09
N VAL A 703 14.14 36.26 -5.03
CA VAL A 703 12.85 35.61 -5.26
C VAL A 703 12.51 34.62 -4.16
N ILE A 704 13.50 33.84 -3.70
CA ILE A 704 13.35 32.90 -2.60
C ILE A 704 13.07 33.67 -1.30
N SER A 705 13.79 34.77 -1.04
CA SER A 705 13.56 35.63 0.13
C SER A 705 12.13 36.20 0.15
N ASP A 706 11.61 36.65 -0.99
CA ASP A 706 10.23 37.10 -1.14
C ASP A 706 9.22 35.98 -0.78
N TYR A 707 9.50 34.72 -1.15
CA TYR A 707 8.69 33.55 -0.77
C TYR A 707 8.77 33.23 0.72
N MET A 708 9.97 33.30 1.29
CA MET A 708 10.17 33.05 2.73
C MET A 708 9.49 34.10 3.61
N ALA A 709 9.36 35.34 3.14
CA ALA A 709 8.72 36.44 3.87
C ALA A 709 7.17 36.37 3.89
N GLN A 710 6.56 35.51 3.11
CA GLN A 710 5.10 35.34 3.03
C GLN A 710 4.60 34.35 4.08
#